data_70c6aef11c202d32882ae75fabf0b213
#
_entry.id   70c6aef11c202d32882ae75fabf0b213
#
_cell.length_a   1.000
_cell.length_b   1.000
_cell.length_c   1.000
_cell.angle_alpha   90.00
_cell.angle_beta   90.00
_cell.angle_gamma   90.00
#
_symmetry.space_group_name_H-M   'P 1'
#
loop_
_entity.id
_entity.type
_entity.pdbx_description
1 polymer ?
#
loop_
_entity_poly.entity_id
_entity_poly.type
_entity_poly.pdbx_seq_one_letter_code
_entity_poly.pdbx_strand_id
1 'polypeptide(L)'
;MTHNDSRPRATSTSQTTSQNNRVNISVPNANDLRKFWARVWENPVHHDDNANWLQIEQTRYLNLEPMNFQGIPVEVFHDVLKNLQNWKAPGSDNIHNFWYKKFTYIHPVIYKYINKFIEYPHTLPDYIATGTTFMIPKDANRLSDPAKYRPITCLQTIYKIIASCLSRIILGYIDKNNMLAEQQKGCRKYSQGCKEQLTIDSVLLKQTLKKKSDIYTMYIDYKKAFDSVPHSWLIKTLEIHCIHPQIISFLKNTMTKWTTRLRLTQNTNTIITEPIHVQRGIFQGDALSPLWFCLALNPLSHMLNSLNKGYNLPYKENNTEIRTEFSNYKLNHLLYMDDIKLYGSTQQELQDLVKVTENFSQDICMEFGIDKCKTNSIKNGQRYQHQYHMQTGSLIEALSEGEVYKYLGYNQALEISHKDVKDSLTKDFKHRLNTILKNYLNSKNTSKAINTFAIPILTYSFGILNWRKNELKSLQRTINTTMTQYRKHHPRSCIQRMTLTRKDGGRGLIDILNLHNKQITNLRSYFHRKALTSSLHKAIVFNDNKITPLNLTDKVQQRNEIQINNQIKLNEWTQKALHGRHIHDLNQPNVDKIASNEWLKRGELFPETEGFMLAIQDQIIETKNYRKYIMKLGNSSDDSCRKCKSSAETIQHVTGACRAIVQTDYKHRHDQVAAIIHQTLALKYKLISEKVAYYKYTPQTVLDTAGYKLYWDRTILTDKTVHCIRPDITLHDKKQEIVYLIDIAIPNTHNLSTSHTEKITKYTDLAIELKTQWKVKAVKTIPIILSTTGVIPYTLHTSLKLLDIHPLTYINLQKAVILNTCRIVRKFLSIDAPTTIVLG
;
A
#
# COMPACT_ATOMS: atom_id res chain seq x y z
N MET A 1 -26.48 -28.08 4.32
CA MET A 1 -26.97 -28.48 3.00
C MET A 1 -25.77 -28.53 2.08
N THR A 2 -25.46 -29.70 1.63
CA THR A 2 -24.32 -30.11 0.81
C THR A 2 -24.53 -29.68 -0.63
N HIS A 3 -23.54 -28.99 -1.24
CA HIS A 3 -23.45 -28.86 -2.68
C HIS A 3 -22.12 -29.42 -3.17
N ASN A 4 -22.25 -30.50 -3.93
CA ASN A 4 -21.24 -31.15 -4.74
C ASN A 4 -20.82 -30.22 -5.88
N ASP A 5 -19.50 -29.95 -5.97
CA ASP A 5 -18.86 -29.34 -7.13
C ASP A 5 -18.13 -30.42 -7.94
N SER A 6 -18.75 -30.82 -9.05
CA SER A 6 -18.15 -31.68 -10.06
C SER A 6 -17.35 -30.83 -11.06
N ARG A 7 -16.03 -30.92 -11.02
CA ARG A 7 -15.14 -30.42 -12.08
C ARG A 7 -14.81 -31.51 -13.07
N PRO A 8 -14.79 -31.26 -14.40
CA PRO A 8 -14.38 -32.27 -15.37
C PRO A 8 -12.86 -32.44 -15.36
N ARG A 9 -12.41 -33.69 -15.36
CA ARG A 9 -11.03 -34.10 -15.55
C ARG A 9 -10.61 -33.83 -16.99
N ALA A 10 -9.49 -33.11 -17.17
CA ALA A 10 -8.77 -33.07 -18.45
C ALA A 10 -7.82 -34.25 -18.54
N THR A 11 -7.96 -34.99 -19.62
CA THR A 11 -7.14 -36.13 -20.04
C THR A 11 -5.74 -35.67 -20.49
N SER A 12 -4.76 -36.45 -20.07
CA SER A 12 -3.34 -36.36 -20.41
C SER A 12 -3.06 -36.71 -21.86
N THR A 13 -2.19 -35.92 -22.50
CA THR A 13 -1.26 -36.51 -23.51
C THR A 13 -0.03 -35.62 -23.71
N SER A 14 1.09 -36.33 -23.87
CA SER A 14 2.42 -35.98 -24.35
C SER A 14 3.40 -35.33 -23.38
N GLN A 15 4.27 -36.22 -22.94
CA GLN A 15 5.57 -36.00 -22.32
C GLN A 15 6.52 -35.27 -23.28
N THR A 16 7.13 -34.17 -22.74
CA THR A 16 8.50 -33.81 -23.13
C THR A 16 9.27 -33.53 -21.82
N THR A 17 10.25 -34.39 -21.62
CA THR A 17 11.18 -34.43 -20.51
C THR A 17 12.08 -33.21 -20.52
N SER A 18 11.88 -32.32 -19.56
CA SER A 18 12.94 -31.48 -19.02
C SER A 18 13.11 -31.88 -17.57
N GLN A 19 14.15 -32.63 -17.27
CA GLN A 19 14.60 -32.95 -15.91
C GLN A 19 15.01 -31.66 -15.22
N ASN A 20 14.05 -31.02 -14.53
CA ASN A 20 14.37 -30.12 -13.44
C ASN A 20 14.67 -31.00 -12.22
N ASN A 21 15.93 -31.14 -11.87
CA ASN A 21 16.38 -31.64 -10.58
C ASN A 21 15.77 -30.75 -9.49
N ARG A 22 14.56 -31.04 -9.04
CA ARG A 22 14.04 -30.54 -7.77
C ARG A 22 14.81 -31.30 -6.70
N VAL A 23 15.87 -30.67 -6.18
CA VAL A 23 16.48 -31.08 -4.92
C VAL A 23 15.35 -31.09 -3.90
N ASN A 24 14.99 -32.24 -3.38
CA ASN A 24 14.07 -32.41 -2.26
C ASN A 24 14.76 -31.84 -1.02
N ILE A 25 14.70 -30.54 -0.81
CA ILE A 25 15.23 -29.90 0.40
C ILE A 25 14.26 -30.27 1.51
N SER A 26 14.68 -31.20 2.39
CA SER A 26 13.92 -31.61 3.58
C SER A 26 13.81 -30.42 4.53
N VAL A 27 12.64 -30.21 5.09
CA VAL A 27 12.44 -29.26 6.22
C VAL A 27 12.64 -30.01 7.55
N PRO A 28 12.97 -29.30 8.65
CA PRO A 28 13.09 -29.92 9.97
C PRO A 28 11.74 -30.57 10.37
N ASN A 29 11.80 -31.71 11.01
CA ASN A 29 10.61 -32.30 11.63
C ASN A 29 10.15 -31.50 12.86
N ALA A 30 8.98 -31.83 13.42
CA ALA A 30 8.40 -31.12 14.55
C ALA A 30 9.29 -31.20 15.80
N ASN A 31 9.91 -32.35 16.06
CA ASN A 31 10.75 -32.57 17.24
C ASN A 31 12.07 -31.78 17.13
N ASP A 32 12.74 -31.80 15.98
CA ASP A 32 13.99 -31.07 15.79
C ASP A 32 13.75 -29.55 15.87
N LEU A 33 12.65 -29.09 15.28
CA LEU A 33 12.26 -27.69 15.34
C LEU A 33 11.97 -27.26 16.78
N ARG A 34 11.19 -28.05 17.53
CA ARG A 34 10.90 -27.81 18.95
C ARG A 34 12.17 -27.85 19.80
N LYS A 35 12.98 -28.90 19.69
CA LYS A 35 14.22 -29.08 20.46
C LYS A 35 15.18 -27.90 20.30
N PHE A 36 15.33 -27.40 19.06
CA PHE A 36 16.19 -26.28 18.81
C PHE A 36 15.66 -24.99 19.48
N TRP A 37 14.39 -24.65 19.29
CA TRP A 37 13.82 -23.41 19.83
C TRP A 37 13.56 -23.47 21.33
N ALA A 38 13.27 -24.66 21.89
CA ALA A 38 13.17 -24.85 23.32
C ALA A 38 14.52 -24.54 24.02
N ARG A 39 15.64 -24.94 23.43
CA ARG A 39 16.99 -24.58 23.96
C ARG A 39 17.22 -23.05 23.98
N VAL A 40 16.60 -22.32 23.07
CA VAL A 40 16.73 -20.86 23.02
C VAL A 40 15.82 -20.20 24.05
N TRP A 41 14.57 -20.67 24.20
CA TRP A 41 13.53 -19.96 24.95
C TRP A 41 13.22 -20.55 26.35
N GLU A 42 13.36 -21.84 26.56
CA GLU A 42 13.01 -22.49 27.85
C GLU A 42 14.13 -22.40 28.90
N ASN A 43 15.33 -21.90 28.54
CA ASN A 43 16.43 -21.71 29.46
C ASN A 43 16.51 -20.28 29.97
N PRO A 44 16.01 -19.94 31.15
CA PRO A 44 16.11 -18.60 31.69
C PRO A 44 17.58 -18.27 31.98
N VAL A 45 17.94 -17.01 31.71
CA VAL A 45 19.27 -16.47 32.03
C VAL A 45 19.06 -15.17 32.78
N HIS A 46 19.92 -14.88 33.72
CA HIS A 46 19.84 -13.67 34.54
C HIS A 46 20.99 -12.73 34.19
N HIS A 47 20.68 -11.43 34.05
CA HIS A 47 21.68 -10.40 33.87
C HIS A 47 22.52 -10.20 35.15
N ASP A 48 23.67 -9.57 35.05
CA ASP A 48 24.49 -9.22 36.19
C ASP A 48 23.94 -7.99 36.90
N ASP A 49 23.32 -8.20 38.05
CA ASP A 49 22.79 -7.14 38.91
C ASP A 49 23.90 -6.26 39.55
N ASN A 50 25.17 -6.74 39.56
CA ASN A 50 26.31 -6.05 40.16
C ASN A 50 27.13 -5.23 39.13
N ALA A 51 26.70 -5.14 37.88
CA ALA A 51 27.40 -4.39 36.84
C ALA A 51 27.59 -2.91 37.27
N ASN A 52 28.82 -2.41 37.31
CA ASN A 52 29.14 -1.05 37.80
C ASN A 52 28.35 0.07 37.08
N TRP A 53 28.12 -0.09 35.78
CA TRP A 53 27.40 0.91 34.97
C TRP A 53 25.89 0.96 35.32
N LEU A 54 25.34 -0.08 35.94
CA LEU A 54 23.91 -0.17 36.27
C LEU A 54 23.50 0.89 37.29
N GLN A 55 24.33 1.12 38.31
CA GLN A 55 24.10 2.16 39.30
C GLN A 55 24.14 3.56 38.66
N ILE A 56 25.10 3.78 37.77
CA ILE A 56 25.23 5.05 37.03
C ILE A 56 23.98 5.30 36.20
N GLU A 57 23.46 4.29 35.53
CA GLU A 57 22.27 4.42 34.69
C GLU A 57 21.00 4.66 35.52
N GLN A 58 20.88 4.04 36.69
CA GLN A 58 19.79 4.29 37.63
C GLN A 58 19.77 5.74 38.15
N THR A 59 20.96 6.30 38.46
CA THR A 59 21.05 7.69 38.94
C THR A 59 20.66 8.71 37.87
N ARG A 60 20.77 8.37 36.60
CA ARG A 60 20.42 9.27 35.47
C ARG A 60 18.98 9.75 35.51
N TYR A 61 18.07 8.97 36.02
CA TYR A 61 16.65 9.24 36.03
C TYR A 61 16.05 9.56 37.41
N LEU A 62 16.86 9.70 38.46
CA LEU A 62 16.41 9.99 39.83
C LEU A 62 15.58 11.26 39.96
N ASN A 63 15.87 12.26 39.15
CA ASN A 63 15.16 13.56 39.18
C ASN A 63 13.95 13.66 38.28
N LEU A 64 13.60 12.53 37.60
CA LEU A 64 12.40 12.54 36.75
C LEU A 64 11.14 12.33 37.60
N GLU A 65 10.08 13.05 37.21
CA GLU A 65 8.75 12.75 37.72
C GLU A 65 8.35 11.31 37.39
N PRO A 66 7.94 10.51 38.39
CA PRO A 66 7.45 9.16 38.13
C PRO A 66 6.33 9.15 37.10
N MET A 67 6.27 8.09 36.32
CA MET A 67 5.23 7.90 35.34
C MET A 67 3.85 7.83 36.04
N ASN A 68 2.96 8.76 35.74
CA ASN A 68 1.58 8.68 36.21
C ASN A 68 0.78 7.70 35.33
N PHE A 69 0.17 6.70 35.98
CA PHE A 69 -0.64 5.71 35.30
C PHE A 69 -1.81 5.25 36.19
N GLN A 70 -3.02 5.47 35.74
CA GLN A 70 -4.27 5.10 36.43
C GLN A 70 -5.10 4.11 35.57
N GLY A 71 -4.44 3.31 34.76
CA GLY A 71 -5.05 2.44 33.77
C GLY A 71 -4.93 3.01 32.34
N ILE A 72 -5.36 2.22 31.37
CA ILE A 72 -5.35 2.66 29.95
C ILE A 72 -6.43 3.73 29.76
N PRO A 73 -6.10 4.94 29.28
CA PRO A 73 -7.10 5.94 28.92
C PRO A 73 -8.03 5.44 27.80
N VAL A 74 -9.31 5.76 27.90
CA VAL A 74 -10.32 5.30 26.94
C VAL A 74 -10.03 5.80 25.51
N GLU A 75 -9.46 6.99 25.39
CA GLU A 75 -9.07 7.58 24.10
C GLU A 75 -7.95 6.78 23.43
N VAL A 76 -6.95 6.32 24.21
CA VAL A 76 -5.86 5.47 23.72
C VAL A 76 -6.41 4.14 23.24
N PHE A 77 -7.32 3.53 24.01
CA PHE A 77 -7.98 2.28 23.63
C PHE A 77 -8.74 2.41 22.32
N HIS A 78 -9.59 3.43 22.18
CA HIS A 78 -10.35 3.66 20.95
C HIS A 78 -9.45 4.00 19.76
N ASP A 79 -8.38 4.76 19.97
CA ASP A 79 -7.44 5.07 18.88
C ASP A 79 -6.66 3.83 18.43
N VAL A 80 -6.29 2.95 19.36
CA VAL A 80 -5.71 1.64 19.00
C VAL A 80 -6.68 0.83 18.15
N LEU A 81 -7.94 0.67 18.58
CA LEU A 81 -8.95 -0.07 17.83
C LEU A 81 -9.18 0.51 16.44
N LYS A 82 -9.29 1.83 16.32
CA LYS A 82 -9.49 2.53 15.05
C LYS A 82 -8.36 2.24 14.06
N ASN A 83 -7.13 2.14 14.52
CA ASN A 83 -5.94 1.96 13.69
C ASN A 83 -5.60 0.48 13.40
N LEU A 84 -6.28 -0.49 14.04
CA LEU A 84 -6.08 -1.91 13.73
C LEU A 84 -6.36 -2.20 12.24
N GLN A 85 -5.51 -2.99 11.62
CA GLN A 85 -5.72 -3.48 10.26
C GLN A 85 -6.65 -4.69 10.29
N ASN A 86 -7.80 -4.63 9.61
CA ASN A 86 -8.92 -5.57 9.73
C ASN A 86 -8.53 -7.05 9.63
N TRP A 87 -7.70 -7.41 8.64
CA TRP A 87 -7.42 -8.80 8.27
C TRP A 87 -5.97 -9.21 8.53
N LYS A 88 -5.33 -8.64 9.55
CA LYS A 88 -4.07 -9.19 10.07
C LYS A 88 -4.29 -10.57 10.65
N ALA A 89 -3.24 -11.41 10.63
CA ALA A 89 -3.30 -12.74 11.21
C ALA A 89 -3.79 -12.69 12.66
N PRO A 90 -4.83 -13.46 13.01
CA PRO A 90 -5.36 -13.56 14.38
C PRO A 90 -4.43 -14.39 15.25
N GLY A 91 -4.75 -14.53 16.54
CA GLY A 91 -4.19 -15.56 17.41
C GLY A 91 -4.80 -16.93 17.15
N SER A 92 -4.58 -17.88 18.10
CA SER A 92 -5.12 -19.24 18.03
C SER A 92 -6.66 -19.29 18.13
N ASP A 93 -7.29 -18.20 18.62
CA ASP A 93 -8.75 -18.01 18.66
C ASP A 93 -9.38 -17.73 17.31
N ASN A 94 -8.58 -17.44 16.28
CA ASN A 94 -9.03 -17.05 14.94
C ASN A 94 -9.90 -15.77 14.89
N ILE A 95 -9.92 -14.97 15.96
CA ILE A 95 -10.70 -13.73 15.99
C ILE A 95 -9.90 -12.58 15.38
N HIS A 96 -10.29 -12.17 14.16
CA HIS A 96 -9.63 -11.07 13.45
C HIS A 96 -9.93 -9.70 14.07
N ASN A 97 -9.00 -8.78 13.90
CA ASN A 97 -9.14 -7.37 14.28
C ASN A 97 -10.45 -6.73 13.79
N PHE A 98 -10.98 -7.21 12.66
CA PHE A 98 -12.25 -6.71 12.08
C PHE A 98 -13.39 -6.77 13.09
N TRP A 99 -13.54 -7.86 13.81
CA TRP A 99 -14.63 -8.06 14.77
C TRP A 99 -14.49 -7.11 15.96
N TYR A 100 -13.32 -7.02 16.57
CA TYR A 100 -13.04 -6.07 17.66
C TYR A 100 -13.28 -4.63 17.24
N LYS A 101 -12.99 -4.27 15.99
CA LYS A 101 -13.18 -2.94 15.45
C LYS A 101 -14.64 -2.61 15.13
N LYS A 102 -15.44 -3.59 14.71
CA LYS A 102 -16.80 -3.37 14.20
C LYS A 102 -17.89 -3.58 15.24
N PHE A 103 -17.68 -4.45 16.21
CA PHE A 103 -18.65 -4.67 17.29
C PHE A 103 -18.47 -3.64 18.42
N THR A 104 -18.85 -2.42 18.14
CA THR A 104 -18.63 -1.27 19.06
C THR A 104 -19.36 -1.42 20.39
N TYR A 105 -20.46 -2.13 20.44
CA TYR A 105 -21.22 -2.36 21.67
C TYR A 105 -20.46 -3.21 22.71
N ILE A 106 -19.47 -4.02 22.31
CA ILE A 106 -18.65 -4.81 23.25
C ILE A 106 -17.44 -4.00 23.79
N HIS A 107 -17.14 -2.82 23.22
CA HIS A 107 -15.97 -2.04 23.62
C HIS A 107 -15.94 -1.70 25.12
N PRO A 108 -17.04 -1.29 25.78
CA PRO A 108 -17.01 -1.01 27.22
C PRO A 108 -16.64 -2.24 28.05
N VAL A 109 -17.10 -3.42 27.65
CA VAL A 109 -16.80 -4.69 28.32
C VAL A 109 -15.33 -5.03 28.16
N ILE A 110 -14.79 -4.98 26.93
CA ILE A 110 -13.38 -5.25 26.64
C ILE A 110 -12.49 -4.28 27.42
N TYR A 111 -12.81 -2.98 27.40
CA TYR A 111 -12.08 -1.93 28.09
C TYR A 111 -12.02 -2.19 29.60
N LYS A 112 -13.15 -2.58 30.23
CA LYS A 112 -13.21 -2.95 31.63
C LYS A 112 -12.29 -4.13 31.97
N TYR A 113 -12.34 -5.20 31.15
CA TYR A 113 -11.51 -6.38 31.39
C TYR A 113 -10.02 -6.11 31.16
N ILE A 114 -9.66 -5.32 30.16
CA ILE A 114 -8.27 -4.94 29.91
C ILE A 114 -7.68 -4.20 31.13
N ASN A 115 -8.39 -3.21 31.68
CA ASN A 115 -7.92 -2.49 32.85
C ASN A 115 -7.89 -3.40 34.09
N LYS A 116 -8.88 -4.30 34.25
CA LYS A 116 -8.86 -5.30 35.32
C LYS A 116 -7.63 -6.23 35.25
N PHE A 117 -7.23 -6.66 34.05
CA PHE A 117 -6.04 -7.51 33.90
C PHE A 117 -4.75 -6.76 34.24
N ILE A 118 -4.67 -5.47 33.99
CA ILE A 118 -3.53 -4.64 34.35
C ILE A 118 -3.50 -4.38 35.87
N GLU A 119 -4.64 -4.13 36.47
CA GLU A 119 -4.78 -3.90 37.91
C GLU A 119 -4.54 -5.17 38.71
N TYR A 120 -5.09 -6.31 38.24
CA TYR A 120 -4.98 -7.64 38.85
C TYR A 120 -4.38 -8.64 37.88
N PRO A 121 -3.04 -8.66 37.64
CA PRO A 121 -2.42 -9.43 36.58
C PRO A 121 -2.65 -10.95 36.66
N HIS A 122 -2.84 -11.49 37.86
CA HIS A 122 -3.15 -12.91 38.08
C HIS A 122 -4.47 -13.35 37.44
N THR A 123 -5.39 -12.40 37.19
CA THR A 123 -6.70 -12.68 36.57
C THR A 123 -6.61 -12.83 35.04
N LEU A 124 -5.45 -12.53 34.45
CA LEU A 124 -5.26 -12.69 33.01
C LEU A 124 -5.30 -14.19 32.65
N PRO A 125 -6.23 -14.64 31.79
CA PRO A 125 -6.27 -16.04 31.36
C PRO A 125 -5.05 -16.41 30.52
N ASP A 126 -4.51 -17.63 30.75
CA ASP A 126 -3.27 -18.07 30.10
C ASP A 126 -3.36 -18.11 28.58
N TYR A 127 -4.53 -18.47 28.01
CA TYR A 127 -4.71 -18.50 26.56
C TYR A 127 -4.47 -17.12 25.90
N ILE A 128 -4.64 -16.01 26.62
CA ILE A 128 -4.40 -14.66 26.09
C ILE A 128 -2.89 -14.44 25.82
N ALA A 129 -2.02 -15.01 26.66
CA ALA A 129 -0.58 -14.94 26.53
C ALA A 129 0.03 -16.04 25.65
N THR A 130 -0.83 -16.92 25.09
CA THR A 130 -0.41 -18.00 24.19
C THR A 130 -0.37 -17.55 22.75
N GLY A 131 0.75 -17.83 22.07
CA GLY A 131 0.95 -17.45 20.66
C GLY A 131 1.07 -18.65 19.72
N THR A 132 0.93 -18.37 18.42
CA THR A 132 1.34 -19.27 17.33
C THR A 132 2.50 -18.62 16.58
N THR A 133 3.65 -19.26 16.56
CA THR A 133 4.86 -18.75 15.92
C THR A 133 5.04 -19.34 14.53
N PHE A 134 4.91 -18.53 13.52
CA PHE A 134 5.16 -18.89 12.13
C PHE A 134 6.65 -18.83 11.82
N MET A 135 7.18 -19.94 11.32
CA MET A 135 8.60 -20.10 10.98
C MET A 135 8.83 -19.64 9.54
N ILE A 136 9.43 -18.45 9.36
CA ILE A 136 9.72 -17.87 8.04
C ILE A 136 11.19 -18.13 7.70
N PRO A 137 11.52 -18.80 6.58
CA PRO A 137 12.91 -19.06 6.21
C PRO A 137 13.66 -17.76 5.92
N LYS A 138 14.87 -17.64 6.46
CA LYS A 138 15.82 -16.54 6.16
C LYS A 138 16.56 -16.77 4.85
N ASP A 139 16.78 -18.04 4.50
CA ASP A 139 17.50 -18.49 3.31
C ASP A 139 16.73 -19.67 2.68
N ALA A 140 16.33 -19.51 1.45
CA ALA A 140 15.60 -20.53 0.69
C ALA A 140 16.45 -21.79 0.38
N ASN A 141 17.80 -21.68 0.49
CA ASN A 141 18.72 -22.78 0.21
C ASN A 141 19.07 -23.62 1.46
N ARG A 142 18.67 -23.17 2.66
CA ARG A 142 19.00 -23.83 3.94
C ARG A 142 17.72 -24.11 4.75
N LEU A 143 16.75 -24.75 4.12
CA LEU A 143 15.46 -25.03 4.75
C LEU A 143 15.51 -26.14 5.82
N SER A 144 16.53 -26.99 5.81
CA SER A 144 16.67 -28.06 6.80
C SER A 144 17.17 -27.58 8.17
N ASP A 145 17.79 -26.38 8.25
CA ASP A 145 18.37 -25.86 9.49
C ASP A 145 17.36 -25.02 10.28
N PRO A 146 16.90 -25.47 11.49
CA PRO A 146 15.99 -24.71 12.35
C PRO A 146 16.52 -23.31 12.72
N ALA A 147 17.86 -23.10 12.73
CA ALA A 147 18.48 -21.82 13.05
C ALA A 147 18.25 -20.76 11.95
N LYS A 148 17.99 -21.17 10.73
CA LYS A 148 17.81 -20.31 9.54
C LYS A 148 16.35 -19.86 9.34
N TYR A 149 15.52 -19.96 10.38
CA TYR A 149 14.17 -19.42 10.39
C TYR A 149 14.07 -18.15 11.24
N ARG A 150 13.13 -17.30 10.88
CA ARG A 150 12.69 -16.15 11.68
C ARG A 150 11.36 -16.52 12.34
N PRO A 151 11.27 -16.52 13.67
CA PRO A 151 10.03 -16.82 14.37
C PRO A 151 9.14 -15.55 14.42
N ILE A 152 8.00 -15.57 13.76
CA ILE A 152 7.03 -14.48 13.83
C ILE A 152 5.81 -14.96 14.60
N THR A 153 5.59 -14.38 15.77
CA THR A 153 4.53 -14.83 16.69
C THR A 153 3.24 -14.04 16.48
N CYS A 154 2.16 -14.77 16.29
CA CYS A 154 0.81 -14.23 16.27
C CYS A 154 0.13 -14.51 17.62
N LEU A 155 0.08 -13.49 18.47
CA LEU A 155 -0.61 -13.51 19.76
C LEU A 155 -2.12 -13.26 19.57
N GLN A 156 -2.93 -13.49 20.58
CA GLN A 156 -4.36 -13.18 20.60
C GLN A 156 -4.61 -11.71 20.30
N THR A 157 -5.71 -11.40 19.59
CA THR A 157 -6.00 -10.01 19.23
C THR A 157 -6.18 -9.13 20.45
N ILE A 158 -6.77 -9.65 21.54
CA ILE A 158 -6.93 -8.89 22.79
C ILE A 158 -5.57 -8.55 23.42
N TYR A 159 -4.62 -9.49 23.41
CA TYR A 159 -3.26 -9.22 23.86
C TYR A 159 -2.58 -8.12 23.04
N LYS A 160 -2.71 -8.19 21.71
CA LYS A 160 -2.17 -7.16 20.81
C LYS A 160 -2.77 -5.77 21.08
N ILE A 161 -4.05 -5.70 21.48
CA ILE A 161 -4.69 -4.44 21.87
C ILE A 161 -4.05 -3.89 23.14
N ILE A 162 -3.89 -4.75 24.19
CA ILE A 162 -3.24 -4.35 25.46
C ILE A 162 -1.81 -3.87 25.19
N ALA A 163 -0.99 -4.68 24.54
CA ALA A 163 0.40 -4.37 24.21
C ALA A 163 0.53 -3.08 23.37
N SER A 164 -0.39 -2.85 22.44
CA SER A 164 -0.41 -1.62 21.64
C SER A 164 -0.77 -0.38 22.48
N CYS A 165 -1.68 -0.52 23.43
CA CYS A 165 -2.01 0.57 24.36
C CYS A 165 -0.83 0.89 25.27
N LEU A 166 -0.25 -0.12 25.90
CA LEU A 166 0.92 0.04 26.78
C LEU A 166 2.12 0.62 26.02
N SER A 167 2.41 0.11 24.82
CA SER A 167 3.48 0.64 23.97
C SER A 167 3.31 2.12 23.68
N ARG A 168 2.08 2.60 23.40
CA ARG A 168 1.83 4.04 23.16
C ARG A 168 2.00 4.88 24.40
N ILE A 169 1.54 4.38 25.55
CA ILE A 169 1.62 5.10 26.83
C ILE A 169 3.08 5.22 27.26
N ILE A 170 3.82 4.10 27.24
CA ILE A 170 5.25 4.07 27.58
C ILE A 170 6.04 4.95 26.60
N LEU A 171 5.82 4.82 25.28
CA LEU A 171 6.53 5.65 24.29
C LEU A 171 6.22 7.14 24.48
N GLY A 172 4.99 7.49 24.87
CA GLY A 172 4.61 8.87 25.20
C GLY A 172 5.40 9.45 26.38
N TYR A 173 5.59 8.66 27.43
CA TYR A 173 6.40 9.02 28.59
C TYR A 173 7.89 9.15 28.24
N ILE A 174 8.44 8.16 27.52
CA ILE A 174 9.84 8.14 27.08
C ILE A 174 10.15 9.34 26.17
N ASP A 175 9.28 9.63 25.20
CA ASP A 175 9.45 10.77 24.29
C ASP A 175 9.34 12.13 25.02
N LYS A 176 8.39 12.27 25.99
CA LYS A 176 8.24 13.49 26.78
C LYS A 176 9.52 13.82 27.54
N ASN A 177 10.18 12.82 28.07
CA ASN A 177 11.38 12.96 28.90
C ASN A 177 12.69 12.81 28.11
N ASN A 178 12.65 12.68 26.78
CA ASN A 178 13.83 12.47 25.91
C ASN A 178 14.78 11.36 26.36
N MET A 179 14.24 10.24 26.84
CA MET A 179 15.03 9.19 27.48
C MET A 179 15.81 8.31 26.52
N LEU A 180 15.37 8.16 25.26
CA LEU A 180 16.11 7.39 24.26
C LEU A 180 17.29 8.21 23.72
N ALA A 181 18.46 7.59 23.65
CA ALA A 181 19.65 8.15 23.05
C ALA A 181 19.41 8.56 21.59
N GLU A 182 20.01 9.67 21.16
CA GLU A 182 19.81 10.20 19.80
C GLU A 182 20.27 9.24 18.70
N GLN A 183 21.26 8.41 18.98
CA GLN A 183 21.82 7.44 18.05
C GLN A 183 20.89 6.25 17.77
N GLN A 184 19.96 5.92 18.68
CA GLN A 184 18.92 4.92 18.43
C GLN A 184 17.80 5.51 17.58
N LYS A 185 17.61 4.98 16.35
CA LYS A 185 16.58 5.44 15.41
C LYS A 185 15.42 4.47 15.29
N GLY A 186 15.50 3.32 15.95
CA GLY A 186 14.36 2.40 16.12
C GLY A 186 13.31 2.97 17.07
N CYS A 187 12.04 2.64 16.86
CA CYS A 187 10.89 3.02 17.73
C CYS A 187 10.75 4.51 18.07
N ARG A 188 11.42 5.38 17.36
CA ARG A 188 11.39 6.83 17.61
C ARG A 188 10.36 7.52 16.75
N LYS A 189 9.40 8.22 17.36
CA LYS A 189 8.42 9.03 16.62
C LYS A 189 9.12 10.10 15.79
N TYR A 190 8.58 10.32 14.58
CA TYR A 190 9.06 11.35 13.65
C TYR A 190 10.53 11.19 13.21
N SER A 191 11.20 10.06 13.48
CA SER A 191 12.48 9.70 12.88
C SER A 191 12.25 9.16 11.46
N GLN A 192 13.29 9.29 10.62
CA GLN A 192 13.33 8.66 9.28
C GLN A 192 13.93 7.24 9.33
N GLY A 193 14.27 6.76 10.51
CA GLY A 193 14.77 5.42 10.77
C GLY A 193 16.01 5.05 9.96
N CYS A 194 15.97 3.91 9.28
CA CYS A 194 17.10 3.43 8.48
C CYS A 194 17.61 4.45 7.45
N LYS A 195 16.72 5.23 6.82
CA LYS A 195 17.15 6.25 5.84
C LYS A 195 17.97 7.36 6.47
N GLU A 196 17.64 7.75 7.69
CA GLU A 196 18.37 8.74 8.44
C GLU A 196 19.78 8.24 8.74
N GLN A 197 19.91 7.01 9.26
CA GLN A 197 21.20 6.41 9.57
C GLN A 197 22.06 6.19 8.33
N LEU A 198 21.48 5.67 7.25
CA LEU A 198 22.18 5.49 5.98
C LEU A 198 22.67 6.83 5.39
N THR A 199 21.93 7.90 5.59
CA THR A 199 22.38 9.24 5.17
C THR A 199 23.56 9.71 6.03
N ILE A 200 23.45 9.58 7.36
CA ILE A 200 24.53 9.94 8.29
C ILE A 200 25.80 9.15 7.95
N ASP A 201 25.70 7.83 7.86
CA ASP A 201 26.80 6.94 7.52
C ASP A 201 27.44 7.28 6.15
N SER A 202 26.61 7.56 5.13
CA SER A 202 27.09 7.94 3.80
C SER A 202 27.84 9.28 3.80
N VAL A 203 27.41 10.25 4.60
CA VAL A 203 28.12 11.53 4.75
C VAL A 203 29.49 11.29 5.37
N LEU A 204 29.57 10.49 6.44
CA LEU A 204 30.85 10.19 7.11
C LEU A 204 31.83 9.52 6.15
N LEU A 205 31.45 8.37 5.61
CA LEU A 205 32.35 7.56 4.79
C LEU A 205 32.81 8.28 3.53
N LYS A 206 31.91 8.95 2.80
CA LYS A 206 32.27 9.70 1.59
C LYS A 206 33.10 10.94 1.89
N GLN A 207 32.84 11.61 3.02
CA GLN A 207 33.67 12.72 3.45
C GLN A 207 35.10 12.28 3.79
N THR A 208 35.22 11.16 4.52
CA THR A 208 36.53 10.55 4.86
C THR A 208 37.32 10.20 3.61
N LEU A 209 36.67 9.51 2.63
CA LEU A 209 37.31 9.20 1.35
C LEU A 209 37.75 10.45 0.59
N LYS A 210 36.90 11.49 0.54
CA LYS A 210 37.18 12.76 -0.16
C LYS A 210 38.33 13.55 0.49
N LYS A 211 38.38 13.57 1.83
CA LYS A 211 39.41 14.26 2.60
C LYS A 211 40.71 13.45 2.79
N LYS A 212 40.70 12.18 2.37
CA LYS A 212 41.77 11.20 2.63
C LYS A 212 42.14 11.11 4.11
N SER A 213 41.12 11.19 4.97
CA SER A 213 41.27 11.07 6.43
C SER A 213 41.03 9.65 6.90
N ASP A 214 41.17 9.44 8.20
CA ASP A 214 41.01 8.11 8.83
C ASP A 214 39.64 7.97 9.49
N ILE A 215 39.05 6.79 9.38
CA ILE A 215 37.90 6.34 10.16
C ILE A 215 37.97 4.83 10.38
N TYR A 216 37.78 4.44 11.61
CA TYR A 216 37.75 3.03 12.00
C TYR A 216 36.31 2.63 12.37
N THR A 217 35.78 1.61 11.71
CA THR A 217 34.38 1.21 11.92
C THR A 217 34.24 -0.30 12.17
N MET A 218 33.23 -0.68 12.95
CA MET A 218 32.86 -2.06 13.18
C MET A 218 31.34 -2.22 13.15
N TYR A 219 30.88 -3.26 12.44
CA TYR A 219 29.50 -3.73 12.48
C TYR A 219 29.37 -4.82 13.54
N ILE A 220 28.39 -4.69 14.41
CA ILE A 220 28.07 -5.68 15.45
C ILE A 220 26.65 -6.19 15.22
N ASP A 221 26.48 -7.50 15.16
CA ASP A 221 25.21 -8.21 15.08
C ASP A 221 25.06 -9.13 16.30
N TYR A 222 23.90 -9.12 16.95
CA TYR A 222 23.64 -10.03 18.06
C TYR A 222 23.07 -11.37 17.56
N LYS A 223 23.50 -12.45 18.21
CA LYS A 223 22.99 -13.79 17.94
C LYS A 223 21.55 -13.91 18.41
N LYS A 224 20.59 -13.89 17.44
CA LYS A 224 19.14 -13.97 17.74
C LYS A 224 18.67 -12.91 18.76
N ALA A 225 19.03 -11.66 18.59
CA ALA A 225 18.83 -10.55 19.52
C ALA A 225 17.47 -10.59 20.27
N PHE A 226 16.35 -10.54 19.53
CA PHE A 226 15.02 -10.57 20.13
C PHE A 226 14.70 -11.87 20.88
N ASP A 227 15.30 -13.00 20.47
CA ASP A 227 15.04 -14.31 21.05
C ASP A 227 15.94 -14.62 22.25
N SER A 228 16.99 -13.81 22.50
CA SER A 228 18.02 -14.11 23.50
C SER A 228 18.07 -13.14 24.69
N VAL A 229 17.37 -11.99 24.63
CA VAL A 229 17.41 -11.01 25.72
C VAL A 229 16.78 -11.60 27.00
N PRO A 230 17.45 -11.52 28.18
CA PRO A 230 16.93 -12.09 29.44
C PRO A 230 15.67 -11.36 29.92
N HIS A 231 14.71 -12.09 30.45
CA HIS A 231 13.51 -11.52 31.07
C HIS A 231 13.84 -10.65 32.28
N SER A 232 14.85 -11.05 33.10
CA SER A 232 15.35 -10.24 34.22
C SER A 232 15.81 -8.87 33.77
N TRP A 233 16.57 -8.81 32.66
CA TRP A 233 17.04 -7.55 32.10
C TRP A 233 15.90 -6.70 31.55
N LEU A 234 14.95 -7.31 30.84
CA LEU A 234 13.77 -6.62 30.31
C LEU A 234 12.97 -5.92 31.42
N ILE A 235 12.74 -6.61 32.53
CA ILE A 235 12.06 -6.01 33.70
C ILE A 235 12.91 -4.90 34.30
N LYS A 236 14.21 -5.15 34.53
CA LYS A 236 15.13 -4.17 35.09
C LYS A 236 15.18 -2.86 34.26
N THR A 237 15.15 -2.97 32.94
CA THR A 237 15.14 -1.78 32.07
C THR A 237 13.89 -0.93 32.26
N LEU A 238 12.73 -1.53 32.53
CA LEU A 238 11.51 -0.75 32.80
C LEU A 238 11.62 -0.03 34.16
N GLU A 239 12.21 -0.68 35.16
CA GLU A 239 12.48 -0.09 36.47
C GLU A 239 13.42 1.12 36.33
N ILE A 240 14.55 0.96 35.62
CA ILE A 240 15.54 2.03 35.38
C ILE A 240 14.87 3.23 34.67
N HIS A 241 14.01 2.98 33.71
CA HIS A 241 13.32 4.06 32.98
C HIS A 241 12.07 4.56 33.71
N CYS A 242 11.90 4.29 35.00
CA CYS A 242 10.83 4.75 35.86
C CYS A 242 9.42 4.49 35.30
N ILE A 243 9.22 3.35 34.64
CA ILE A 243 7.91 2.91 34.18
C ILE A 243 7.05 2.53 35.41
N HIS A 244 5.75 2.85 35.34
CA HIS A 244 4.87 2.65 36.48
C HIS A 244 4.83 1.19 36.99
N PRO A 245 4.93 0.95 38.33
CA PRO A 245 5.02 -0.41 38.89
C PRO A 245 3.88 -1.36 38.51
N GLN A 246 2.68 -0.83 38.31
CA GLN A 246 1.51 -1.59 37.86
C GLN A 246 1.70 -2.17 36.45
N ILE A 247 2.31 -1.42 35.53
CA ILE A 247 2.65 -1.90 34.19
C ILE A 247 3.73 -2.97 34.27
N ILE A 248 4.77 -2.75 35.09
CA ILE A 248 5.86 -3.72 35.31
C ILE A 248 5.29 -5.02 35.89
N SER A 249 4.44 -4.94 36.91
CA SER A 249 3.78 -6.10 37.53
C SER A 249 2.95 -6.88 36.50
N PHE A 250 2.16 -6.18 35.68
CA PHE A 250 1.37 -6.79 34.61
C PHE A 250 2.28 -7.53 33.61
N LEU A 251 3.34 -6.90 33.13
CA LEU A 251 4.27 -7.51 32.17
C LEU A 251 5.02 -8.68 32.80
N LYS A 252 5.51 -8.55 34.02
CA LYS A 252 6.20 -9.63 34.76
C LYS A 252 5.29 -10.86 34.88
N ASN A 253 4.05 -10.69 35.34
CA ASN A 253 3.09 -11.78 35.45
C ASN A 253 2.72 -12.38 34.07
N THR A 254 2.56 -11.56 33.05
CA THR A 254 2.22 -12.02 31.70
C THR A 254 3.35 -12.85 31.08
N MET A 255 4.62 -12.48 31.32
CA MET A 255 5.80 -13.21 30.85
C MET A 255 5.88 -14.61 31.42
N THR A 256 5.44 -14.86 32.64
CA THR A 256 5.40 -16.23 33.23
C THR A 256 4.42 -17.16 32.52
N LYS A 257 3.43 -16.57 31.80
CA LYS A 257 2.39 -17.29 31.04
C LYS A 257 2.71 -17.42 29.55
N TRP A 258 3.81 -16.84 29.07
CA TRP A 258 4.16 -16.89 27.66
C TRP A 258 4.44 -18.29 27.17
N THR A 259 3.61 -18.74 26.26
CA THR A 259 3.76 -20.03 25.57
C THR A 259 3.51 -19.85 24.08
N THR A 260 4.14 -20.69 23.27
CA THR A 260 3.92 -20.67 21.83
C THR A 260 4.06 -22.06 21.22
N ARG A 261 3.33 -22.29 20.10
CA ARG A 261 3.51 -23.44 19.22
C ARG A 261 4.14 -22.98 17.92
N LEU A 262 5.17 -23.67 17.45
CA LEU A 262 5.79 -23.37 16.17
C LEU A 262 4.94 -23.95 15.03
N ARG A 263 4.76 -23.18 14.01
CA ARG A 263 4.04 -23.58 12.79
C ARG A 263 4.93 -23.34 11.56
N LEU A 264 5.25 -24.43 10.86
CA LEU A 264 6.00 -24.41 9.61
C LEU A 264 5.11 -24.96 8.50
N THR A 265 4.85 -24.18 7.46
CA THR A 265 4.05 -24.61 6.31
C THR A 265 4.94 -24.68 5.08
N GLN A 266 4.97 -25.85 4.43
CA GLN A 266 5.66 -26.07 3.17
C GLN A 266 4.67 -26.72 2.20
N ASN A 267 4.38 -26.06 1.09
CA ASN A 267 3.34 -26.46 0.13
C ASN A 267 1.99 -26.70 0.81
N THR A 268 1.51 -27.95 0.82
CA THR A 268 0.26 -28.37 1.48
C THR A 268 0.44 -28.89 2.91
N ASN A 269 1.68 -29.20 3.29
CA ASN A 269 1.99 -29.80 4.61
C ASN A 269 2.26 -28.72 5.64
N THR A 270 1.61 -28.84 6.80
CA THR A 270 1.83 -27.97 7.95
C THR A 270 2.32 -28.79 9.14
N ILE A 271 3.49 -28.41 9.64
CA ILE A 271 4.09 -28.97 10.85
C ILE A 271 3.72 -28.04 12.01
N ILE A 272 3.22 -28.59 13.10
CA ILE A 272 2.92 -27.89 14.35
C ILE A 272 3.62 -28.63 15.48
N THR A 273 4.35 -27.88 16.34
CA THR A 273 5.03 -28.46 17.49
C THR A 273 4.15 -28.48 18.73
N GLU A 274 4.58 -29.25 19.74
CA GLU A 274 4.11 -29.06 21.11
C GLU A 274 4.46 -27.66 21.63
N PRO A 275 3.76 -27.16 22.67
CA PRO A 275 4.02 -25.86 23.26
C PRO A 275 5.46 -25.71 23.75
N ILE A 276 5.97 -24.50 23.67
CA ILE A 276 7.25 -24.07 24.21
C ILE A 276 6.99 -22.94 25.19
N HIS A 277 7.51 -22.99 26.39
CA HIS A 277 7.51 -21.90 27.34
C HIS A 277 8.58 -20.87 26.98
N VAL A 278 8.22 -19.58 26.94
CA VAL A 278 9.17 -18.53 26.60
C VAL A 278 9.63 -17.85 27.88
N GLN A 279 10.78 -18.28 28.38
CA GLN A 279 11.42 -17.78 29.62
C GLN A 279 12.61 -16.86 29.32
N ARG A 280 12.92 -16.67 28.03
CA ARG A 280 13.97 -15.80 27.52
C ARG A 280 13.51 -15.22 26.16
N GLY A 281 13.89 -14.00 25.88
CA GLY A 281 13.51 -13.31 24.62
C GLY A 281 12.13 -12.66 24.67
N ILE A 282 11.80 -11.99 23.59
CA ILE A 282 10.53 -11.31 23.38
C ILE A 282 9.93 -11.71 22.02
N PHE A 283 8.61 -11.69 21.92
CA PHE A 283 7.93 -12.10 20.70
C PHE A 283 8.17 -11.13 19.52
N GLN A 284 8.72 -11.66 18.42
CA GLN A 284 8.76 -10.95 17.15
C GLN A 284 7.35 -10.89 16.55
N GLY A 285 6.70 -9.73 16.62
CA GLY A 285 5.32 -9.50 16.14
C GLY A 285 4.39 -8.89 17.18
N ASP A 286 4.81 -8.79 18.42
CA ASP A 286 4.14 -7.98 19.44
C ASP A 286 4.42 -6.48 19.26
N ALA A 287 3.47 -5.64 19.66
CA ALA A 287 3.54 -4.19 19.47
C ALA A 287 4.48 -3.49 20.47
N LEU A 288 4.68 -4.07 21.65
CA LEU A 288 5.55 -3.53 22.70
C LEU A 288 7.00 -3.95 22.51
N SER A 289 7.25 -5.16 21.99
CA SER A 289 8.59 -5.75 21.89
C SER A 289 9.65 -4.85 21.25
N PRO A 290 9.39 -4.14 20.13
CA PRO A 290 10.41 -3.26 19.56
C PRO A 290 10.83 -2.11 20.48
N LEU A 291 9.86 -1.48 21.16
CA LEU A 291 10.18 -0.41 22.12
C LEU A 291 10.94 -0.94 23.31
N TRP A 292 10.51 -2.07 23.86
CA TRP A 292 11.15 -2.70 25.00
C TRP A 292 12.60 -3.10 24.71
N PHE A 293 12.84 -3.62 23.50
CA PHE A 293 14.20 -3.93 23.04
C PHE A 293 15.08 -2.67 22.88
N CYS A 294 14.51 -1.56 22.34
CA CYS A 294 15.24 -0.30 22.28
C CYS A 294 15.61 0.24 23.65
N LEU A 295 14.73 0.09 24.65
CA LEU A 295 15.01 0.45 26.03
C LEU A 295 16.11 -0.43 26.63
N ALA A 296 16.12 -1.73 26.31
CA ALA A 296 17.12 -2.69 26.78
C ALA A 296 18.54 -2.36 26.29
N LEU A 297 18.68 -1.74 25.12
CA LEU A 297 19.98 -1.31 24.58
C LEU A 297 20.29 0.20 24.83
N ASN A 298 19.40 0.94 25.43
CA ASN A 298 19.59 2.38 25.66
C ASN A 298 20.77 2.71 26.58
N PRO A 299 21.00 1.95 27.70
CA PRO A 299 22.17 2.15 28.54
C PRO A 299 23.51 2.03 27.80
N LEU A 300 23.63 1.11 26.84
CA LEU A 300 24.82 1.02 26.00
C LEU A 300 25.12 2.32 25.28
N SER A 301 24.11 2.98 24.72
CA SER A 301 24.30 4.27 24.04
C SER A 301 24.82 5.35 25.01
N HIS A 302 24.34 5.36 26.23
CA HIS A 302 24.80 6.29 27.25
C HIS A 302 26.24 6.02 27.66
N MET A 303 26.61 4.75 27.85
CA MET A 303 27.99 4.34 28.14
C MET A 303 28.97 4.72 27.03
N LEU A 304 28.60 4.45 25.78
CA LEU A 304 29.42 4.86 24.62
C LEU A 304 29.58 6.37 24.53
N ASN A 305 28.51 7.14 24.74
CA ASN A 305 28.55 8.60 24.70
C ASN A 305 29.41 9.19 25.84
N SER A 306 29.44 8.56 27.02
CA SER A 306 30.23 9.03 28.17
C SER A 306 31.75 8.95 27.93
N LEU A 307 32.21 8.07 27.02
CA LEU A 307 33.64 7.95 26.68
C LEU A 307 34.20 9.19 25.97
N ASN A 308 33.33 10.02 25.41
CA ASN A 308 33.72 11.19 24.61
C ASN A 308 34.76 10.87 23.49
N LYS A 309 34.68 9.65 22.94
CA LYS A 309 35.47 9.14 21.80
C LYS A 309 34.54 8.99 20.59
N GLY A 310 35.14 8.96 19.38
CA GLY A 310 34.35 8.79 18.14
C GLY A 310 34.92 9.64 17.00
N TYR A 311 34.28 9.52 15.81
CA TYR A 311 34.64 10.28 14.63
C TYR A 311 34.20 11.73 14.76
N ASN A 312 35.18 12.67 14.51
CA ASN A 312 34.94 14.10 14.65
C ASN A 312 34.26 14.71 13.44
N LEU A 313 33.11 15.32 13.67
CA LEU A 313 32.32 16.04 12.68
C LEU A 313 32.27 17.53 13.02
N PRO A 314 32.97 18.41 12.30
CA PRO A 314 32.89 19.84 12.53
C PRO A 314 31.53 20.40 12.09
N TYR A 315 31.07 21.42 12.81
CA TYR A 315 29.89 22.21 12.42
C TYR A 315 30.03 23.67 12.90
N LYS A 316 29.20 24.55 12.33
CA LYS A 316 29.17 25.97 12.77
C LYS A 316 28.05 26.14 13.79
N GLU A 317 28.38 26.75 14.94
CA GLU A 317 27.36 27.26 15.85
C GLU A 317 26.91 28.65 15.40
N ASN A 318 25.60 28.84 15.31
CA ASN A 318 25.01 30.15 15.05
C ASN A 318 24.93 30.91 16.37
N ASN A 319 26.04 31.46 16.85
CA ASN A 319 26.02 32.45 17.90
C ASN A 319 26.22 33.85 17.31
N THR A 320 25.21 34.70 17.49
CA THR A 320 25.20 36.18 17.36
C THR A 320 26.34 36.82 16.57
N GLU A 321 25.98 37.39 15.49
CA GLU A 321 26.53 38.37 14.54
C GLU A 321 28.08 38.62 14.42
N ILE A 322 28.96 38.20 15.32
CA ILE A 322 30.35 38.67 15.32
C ILE A 322 31.44 37.59 15.27
N ARG A 323 31.19 36.32 15.68
CA ARG A 323 32.19 35.23 15.58
C ARG A 323 31.54 33.91 15.21
N THR A 324 31.92 33.33 14.10
CA THR A 324 31.58 31.95 13.74
C THR A 324 32.53 31.00 14.48
N GLU A 325 32.08 30.43 15.58
CA GLU A 325 32.84 29.37 16.25
C GLU A 325 32.55 28.02 15.60
N PHE A 326 33.64 27.27 15.38
CA PHE A 326 33.50 25.87 14.92
C PHE A 326 33.47 24.97 16.15
N SER A 327 32.39 24.17 16.25
CA SER A 327 32.25 23.10 17.24
C SER A 327 32.45 21.76 16.56
N ASN A 328 32.81 20.74 17.34
CA ASN A 328 32.92 19.35 16.85
C ASN A 328 31.92 18.47 17.54
N TYR A 329 31.19 17.68 16.74
CA TYR A 329 30.37 16.57 17.24
C TYR A 329 31.14 15.26 17.08
N LYS A 330 31.23 14.46 18.14
CA LYS A 330 31.85 13.13 18.11
C LYS A 330 30.78 12.09 17.91
N LEU A 331 30.78 11.41 16.75
CA LEU A 331 29.91 10.29 16.50
C LEU A 331 30.64 8.99 16.78
N ASN A 332 30.22 8.23 17.78
CA ASN A 332 30.83 6.98 18.18
C ASN A 332 29.99 5.75 17.78
N HIS A 333 28.68 5.87 17.62
CA HIS A 333 27.83 4.75 17.20
C HIS A 333 26.54 5.21 16.51
N LEU A 334 25.94 4.28 15.78
CA LEU A 334 24.56 4.35 15.28
C LEU A 334 23.87 3.03 15.63
N LEU A 335 22.62 3.12 16.10
CA LEU A 335 21.78 1.98 16.46
C LEU A 335 20.46 1.99 15.69
N TYR A 336 20.09 0.85 15.15
CA TYR A 336 18.74 0.62 14.66
C TYR A 336 18.22 -0.73 15.17
N MET A 337 17.48 -0.72 16.26
CA MET A 337 17.17 -1.91 17.04
C MET A 337 18.44 -2.61 17.50
N ASP A 338 18.75 -3.78 16.95
CA ASP A 338 19.90 -4.62 17.19
C ASP A 338 21.09 -4.39 16.25
N ASP A 339 20.89 -3.68 15.14
CA ASP A 339 21.97 -3.33 14.21
C ASP A 339 22.83 -2.19 14.78
N ILE A 340 24.06 -2.49 15.19
CA ILE A 340 25.03 -1.53 15.75
C ILE A 340 26.16 -1.28 14.75
N LYS A 341 26.53 -0.03 14.57
CA LYS A 341 27.75 0.37 13.88
C LYS A 341 28.52 1.34 14.73
N LEU A 342 29.78 1.01 15.05
CA LEU A 342 30.69 1.82 15.84
C LEU A 342 31.65 2.63 14.93
N TYR A 343 32.07 3.81 15.40
CA TYR A 343 32.94 4.72 14.69
C TYR A 343 34.01 5.31 15.62
N GLY A 344 35.28 5.19 15.27
CA GLY A 344 36.42 5.83 15.96
C GLY A 344 37.27 6.64 14.99
N SER A 345 37.92 7.70 15.46
CA SER A 345 38.94 8.45 14.70
C SER A 345 40.26 7.69 14.64
N THR A 346 40.53 6.85 15.64
CA THR A 346 41.72 5.98 15.72
C THR A 346 41.36 4.55 15.98
N GLN A 347 42.24 3.62 15.72
CA GLN A 347 42.05 2.21 16.01
C GLN A 347 41.82 1.98 17.52
N GLN A 348 42.56 2.70 18.38
CA GLN A 348 42.46 2.63 19.83
C GLN A 348 41.05 3.08 20.29
N GLU A 349 40.52 4.19 19.75
CA GLU A 349 39.15 4.63 20.08
C GLU A 349 38.13 3.58 19.72
N LEU A 350 38.28 2.94 18.55
CA LEU A 350 37.34 1.86 18.17
C LEU A 350 37.45 0.67 19.13
N GLN A 351 38.68 0.28 19.52
CA GLN A 351 38.89 -0.81 20.50
C GLN A 351 38.20 -0.51 21.84
N ASP A 352 38.29 0.72 22.33
CA ASP A 352 37.65 1.13 23.59
C ASP A 352 36.12 1.08 23.49
N LEU A 353 35.57 1.52 22.35
CA LEU A 353 34.11 1.43 22.10
C LEU A 353 33.62 0.00 22.01
N VAL A 354 34.41 -0.88 21.36
CA VAL A 354 34.06 -2.31 21.25
C VAL A 354 34.12 -2.97 22.62
N LYS A 355 35.15 -2.69 23.44
CA LYS A 355 35.30 -3.22 24.78
C LYS A 355 34.12 -2.86 25.67
N VAL A 356 33.63 -1.62 25.63
CA VAL A 356 32.43 -1.24 26.38
C VAL A 356 31.20 -1.98 25.90
N THR A 357 31.06 -2.16 24.56
CA THR A 357 29.93 -2.90 23.98
C THR A 357 29.98 -4.38 24.35
N GLU A 358 31.17 -4.96 24.41
CA GLU A 358 31.39 -6.36 24.80
C GLU A 358 31.07 -6.58 26.29
N ASN A 359 31.59 -5.75 27.20
CA ASN A 359 31.27 -5.82 28.63
C ASN A 359 29.76 -5.67 28.88
N PHE A 360 29.12 -4.64 28.32
CA PHE A 360 27.70 -4.45 28.44
C PHE A 360 26.91 -5.70 27.97
N SER A 361 27.32 -6.28 26.84
CA SER A 361 26.65 -7.44 26.28
C SER A 361 26.82 -8.70 27.17
N GLN A 362 27.98 -8.88 27.78
CA GLN A 362 28.23 -9.94 28.74
C GLN A 362 27.34 -9.78 29.98
N ASP A 363 27.29 -8.56 30.56
CA ASP A 363 26.50 -8.27 31.77
C ASP A 363 25.00 -8.49 31.55
N ILE A 364 24.48 -8.19 30.35
CA ILE A 364 23.08 -8.48 30.00
C ILE A 364 22.89 -9.86 29.36
N CYS A 365 23.89 -10.73 29.36
CA CYS A 365 23.88 -12.10 28.83
C CYS A 365 23.42 -12.19 27.36
N MET A 366 23.84 -11.27 26.51
CA MET A 366 23.62 -11.31 25.07
C MET A 366 24.94 -11.57 24.33
N GLU A 367 24.93 -12.50 23.38
CA GLU A 367 26.10 -12.91 22.62
C GLU A 367 26.16 -12.23 21.23
N PHE A 368 27.36 -11.89 20.80
CA PHE A 368 27.60 -11.45 19.42
C PHE A 368 27.47 -12.60 18.43
N GLY A 369 26.91 -12.33 17.27
CA GLY A 369 26.95 -13.21 16.11
C GLY A 369 28.27 -13.02 15.36
N ILE A 370 29.39 -13.60 15.89
CA ILE A 370 30.75 -13.34 15.42
C ILE A 370 30.89 -13.52 13.90
N ASP A 371 30.23 -14.52 13.33
CA ASP A 371 30.18 -14.80 11.90
C ASP A 371 29.60 -13.65 11.06
N LYS A 372 28.91 -12.71 11.69
CA LYS A 372 28.31 -11.54 11.05
C LYS A 372 28.91 -10.21 11.49
N CYS A 373 29.77 -10.22 12.51
CA CYS A 373 30.51 -9.03 12.90
C CYS A 373 31.69 -8.81 11.96
N LYS A 374 31.93 -7.57 11.52
CA LYS A 374 33.04 -7.23 10.63
C LYS A 374 33.60 -5.84 10.93
N THR A 375 34.92 -5.68 10.80
CA THR A 375 35.56 -4.35 10.78
C THR A 375 35.61 -3.83 9.34
N ASN A 376 35.47 -2.54 9.17
CA ASN A 376 35.55 -1.86 7.86
C ASN A 376 36.10 -0.47 8.05
N SER A 377 37.39 -0.28 7.84
CA SER A 377 38.10 0.96 8.15
C SER A 377 38.73 1.60 6.93
N ILE A 378 38.92 2.91 7.00
CA ILE A 378 39.61 3.74 6.00
C ILE A 378 40.75 4.42 6.68
N LYS A 379 41.95 4.33 6.11
CA LYS A 379 43.19 5.03 6.54
C LYS A 379 43.80 5.74 5.34
N ASN A 380 44.08 7.03 5.47
CA ASN A 380 44.57 7.88 4.37
C ASN A 380 43.69 7.83 3.11
N GLY A 381 42.36 7.67 3.27
CA GLY A 381 41.42 7.55 2.16
C GLY A 381 41.40 6.19 1.45
N GLN A 382 42.09 5.18 1.95
CA GLN A 382 42.14 3.83 1.40
C GLN A 382 41.61 2.83 2.41
N ARG A 383 41.15 1.67 1.92
CA ARG A 383 40.72 0.58 2.80
C ARG A 383 41.85 0.13 3.69
N TYR A 384 41.58 0.02 4.96
CA TYR A 384 42.53 -0.48 5.95
C TYR A 384 41.95 -1.70 6.62
N GLN A 385 42.63 -2.84 6.51
CA GLN A 385 42.19 -4.10 7.14
C GLN A 385 42.82 -4.19 8.53
N HIS A 386 41.99 -4.37 9.54
CA HIS A 386 42.39 -4.70 10.88
C HIS A 386 41.44 -5.68 11.52
N GLN A 387 41.96 -6.56 12.34
CA GLN A 387 41.18 -7.55 13.09
C GLN A 387 40.99 -7.08 14.53
N TYR A 388 39.96 -7.57 15.18
CA TYR A 388 39.73 -7.30 16.59
C TYR A 388 39.63 -8.60 17.35
N HIS A 389 40.48 -8.77 18.37
CA HIS A 389 40.43 -9.88 19.29
C HIS A 389 39.54 -9.53 20.48
N MET A 390 38.47 -10.28 20.63
CA MET A 390 37.53 -10.12 21.74
C MET A 390 38.15 -10.64 23.04
N GLN A 391 37.63 -10.16 24.17
CA GLN A 391 38.05 -10.68 25.49
C GLN A 391 37.72 -12.17 25.63
N THR A 392 36.70 -12.67 24.96
CA THR A 392 36.33 -14.10 24.89
C THR A 392 37.31 -14.94 24.05
N GLY A 393 38.37 -14.37 23.47
CA GLY A 393 39.28 -15.03 22.55
C GLY A 393 38.81 -15.16 21.10
N SER A 394 37.57 -14.79 20.81
CA SER A 394 37.01 -14.82 19.44
C SER A 394 37.61 -13.71 18.60
N LEU A 395 37.74 -13.97 17.28
CA LEU A 395 38.29 -13.02 16.31
C LEU A 395 37.17 -12.40 15.46
N ILE A 396 37.08 -11.08 15.40
CA ILE A 396 36.28 -10.34 14.42
C ILE A 396 37.17 -9.94 13.27
N GLU A 397 36.87 -10.47 12.09
CA GLU A 397 37.66 -10.26 10.87
C GLU A 397 37.36 -8.92 10.20
N ALA A 398 38.35 -8.44 9.42
CA ALA A 398 38.11 -7.32 8.49
C ALA A 398 37.29 -7.77 7.29
N LEU A 399 36.52 -6.84 6.73
CA LEU A 399 35.83 -7.02 5.46
C LEU A 399 36.89 -7.15 4.34
N SER A 400 36.94 -8.28 3.67
CA SER A 400 37.91 -8.56 2.61
C SER A 400 37.68 -7.71 1.35
N GLU A 401 38.65 -7.65 0.46
CA GLU A 401 38.49 -6.98 -0.83
C GLU A 401 37.43 -7.70 -1.67
N GLY A 402 36.48 -6.94 -2.22
CA GLY A 402 35.33 -7.51 -2.96
C GLY A 402 34.20 -8.01 -2.07
N GLU A 403 34.43 -8.19 -0.75
CA GLU A 403 33.38 -8.54 0.19
C GLU A 403 32.50 -7.31 0.51
N VAL A 404 31.20 -7.55 0.73
CA VAL A 404 30.24 -6.51 1.12
C VAL A 404 29.50 -6.91 2.40
N TYR A 405 29.29 -5.95 3.27
CA TYR A 405 28.45 -6.10 4.46
C TYR A 405 27.02 -5.62 4.19
N LYS A 406 26.01 -6.38 4.58
CA LYS A 406 24.62 -5.97 4.44
C LYS A 406 24.19 -5.11 5.62
N TYR A 407 24.28 -3.78 5.47
CA TYR A 407 23.88 -2.82 6.50
C TYR A 407 22.55 -2.16 6.15
N LEU A 408 21.57 -2.24 7.04
CA LEU A 408 20.23 -1.65 6.90
C LEU A 408 19.61 -1.87 5.52
N GLY A 409 19.76 -3.09 4.98
CA GLY A 409 19.18 -3.51 3.71
C GLY A 409 20.01 -3.22 2.46
N TYR A 410 21.17 -2.58 2.57
CA TYR A 410 22.10 -2.32 1.45
C TYR A 410 23.44 -3.05 1.63
N ASN A 411 23.95 -3.55 0.52
CA ASN A 411 25.31 -4.07 0.46
C ASN A 411 26.29 -2.88 0.44
N GLN A 412 27.14 -2.82 1.42
CA GLN A 412 28.13 -1.76 1.63
C GLN A 412 29.53 -2.37 1.66
N ALA A 413 30.42 -1.85 0.83
CA ALA A 413 31.86 -2.08 0.90
C ALA A 413 32.50 -0.94 1.72
N LEU A 414 33.34 -0.07 1.15
CA LEU A 414 33.68 1.21 1.77
C LEU A 414 32.50 2.19 1.70
N GLU A 415 31.73 2.12 0.61
CA GLU A 415 30.52 2.86 0.40
C GLU A 415 29.46 1.96 -0.28
N ILE A 416 28.24 2.45 -0.39
CA ILE A 416 27.15 1.74 -1.10
C ILE A 416 27.40 1.84 -2.61
N SER A 417 27.51 0.69 -3.31
CA SER A 417 27.57 0.65 -4.77
C SER A 417 26.21 1.07 -5.38
N HIS A 418 26.15 2.32 -5.84
CA HIS A 418 24.90 2.85 -6.42
C HIS A 418 24.45 2.07 -7.65
N LYS A 419 25.35 1.59 -8.50
CA LYS A 419 25.05 0.86 -9.74
C LYS A 419 24.45 -0.50 -9.43
N ASP A 420 25.15 -1.32 -8.67
CA ASP A 420 24.75 -2.70 -8.40
C ASP A 420 23.41 -2.77 -7.65
N VAL A 421 23.22 -1.87 -6.69
CA VAL A 421 21.96 -1.79 -5.94
C VAL A 421 20.81 -1.35 -6.85
N LYS A 422 21.00 -0.37 -7.73
CA LYS A 422 19.95 0.05 -8.69
C LYS A 422 19.59 -1.07 -9.66
N ASP A 423 20.58 -1.82 -10.16
CA ASP A 423 20.36 -2.92 -11.08
C ASP A 423 19.55 -4.04 -10.41
N SER A 424 19.91 -4.41 -9.17
CA SER A 424 19.14 -5.36 -8.36
C SER A 424 17.71 -4.88 -8.11
N LEU A 425 17.52 -3.64 -7.64
CA LEU A 425 16.19 -3.07 -7.39
C LEU A 425 15.32 -3.00 -8.66
N THR A 426 15.96 -2.69 -9.80
CA THR A 426 15.26 -2.65 -11.10
C THR A 426 14.81 -4.04 -11.53
N LYS A 427 15.63 -5.08 -11.31
CA LYS A 427 15.28 -6.47 -11.56
C LYS A 427 14.10 -6.92 -10.69
N ASP A 428 14.16 -6.65 -9.40
CA ASP A 428 13.09 -6.98 -8.45
C ASP A 428 11.79 -6.24 -8.76
N PHE A 429 11.88 -4.95 -9.10
CA PHE A 429 10.75 -4.15 -9.53
C PHE A 429 10.05 -4.73 -10.75
N LYS A 430 10.82 -5.09 -11.80
CA LYS A 430 10.30 -5.74 -13.02
C LYS A 430 9.67 -7.09 -12.71
N HIS A 431 10.30 -7.89 -11.88
CA HIS A 431 9.76 -9.20 -11.46
C HIS A 431 8.40 -9.05 -10.77
N ARG A 432 8.30 -8.16 -9.77
CA ARG A 432 7.01 -7.92 -9.06
C ARG A 432 5.95 -7.34 -9.98
N LEU A 433 6.32 -6.42 -10.87
CA LEU A 433 5.39 -5.85 -11.85
C LEU A 433 4.80 -6.95 -12.74
N ASN A 434 5.63 -7.84 -13.28
CA ASN A 434 5.19 -8.97 -14.08
C ASN A 434 4.28 -9.92 -13.28
N THR A 435 4.65 -10.25 -12.04
CA THR A 435 3.85 -11.11 -11.17
C THR A 435 2.45 -10.51 -10.92
N ILE A 436 2.37 -9.19 -10.66
CA ILE A 436 1.07 -8.51 -10.47
C ILE A 436 0.24 -8.53 -11.75
N LEU A 437 0.86 -8.28 -12.90
CA LEU A 437 0.15 -8.19 -14.17
C LEU A 437 -0.28 -9.55 -14.74
N LYS A 438 0.31 -10.65 -14.30
CA LYS A 438 -0.17 -12.02 -14.58
C LYS A 438 -1.46 -12.38 -13.85
N ASN A 439 -1.79 -11.70 -12.74
CA ASN A 439 -2.98 -11.99 -11.94
C ASN A 439 -4.26 -11.38 -12.53
N TYR A 440 -5.39 -12.04 -12.27
CA TYR A 440 -6.74 -11.62 -12.70
C TYR A 440 -7.38 -10.61 -11.71
N LEU A 441 -6.70 -9.51 -11.46
CA LEU A 441 -7.23 -8.43 -10.64
C LEU A 441 -8.06 -7.48 -11.51
N ASN A 442 -9.13 -6.88 -10.95
CA ASN A 442 -9.77 -5.74 -11.60
C ASN A 442 -8.80 -4.54 -11.71
N SER A 443 -9.08 -3.61 -12.60
CA SER A 443 -8.16 -2.51 -12.92
C SER A 443 -7.78 -1.64 -11.71
N LYS A 444 -8.73 -1.35 -10.83
CA LYS A 444 -8.50 -0.60 -9.60
C LYS A 444 -7.51 -1.33 -8.70
N ASN A 445 -7.71 -2.63 -8.49
CA ASN A 445 -6.85 -3.45 -7.65
C ASN A 445 -5.49 -3.71 -8.31
N THR A 446 -5.42 -3.82 -9.65
CA THR A 446 -4.15 -3.88 -10.38
C THR A 446 -3.30 -2.64 -10.14
N SER A 447 -3.86 -1.43 -10.31
CA SER A 447 -3.14 -0.18 -10.01
C SER A 447 -2.75 -0.08 -8.54
N LYS A 448 -3.64 -0.49 -7.62
CA LYS A 448 -3.34 -0.51 -6.19
C LYS A 448 -2.21 -1.50 -5.86
N ALA A 449 -2.21 -2.68 -6.47
CA ALA A 449 -1.16 -3.68 -6.27
C ALA A 449 0.21 -3.18 -6.77
N ILE A 450 0.27 -2.55 -7.94
CA ILE A 450 1.50 -1.93 -8.45
C ILE A 450 2.01 -0.86 -7.48
N ASN A 451 1.12 0.03 -7.01
CA ASN A 451 1.46 1.10 -6.08
C ASN A 451 1.91 0.58 -4.70
N THR A 452 1.38 -0.57 -4.26
CA THR A 452 1.62 -1.11 -2.91
C THR A 452 2.79 -2.10 -2.87
N PHE A 453 3.01 -2.89 -3.93
CA PHE A 453 3.95 -3.99 -3.90
C PHE A 453 5.14 -3.85 -4.86
N ALA A 454 5.00 -3.14 -5.99
CA ALA A 454 6.10 -2.94 -6.93
C ALA A 454 6.87 -1.63 -6.67
N ILE A 455 6.20 -0.49 -6.65
CA ILE A 455 6.85 0.83 -6.50
C ILE A 455 7.61 1.00 -5.17
N PRO A 456 7.15 0.48 -4.00
CA PRO A 456 7.84 0.65 -2.74
C PRO A 456 9.27 0.08 -2.68
N ILE A 457 9.60 -0.91 -3.52
CA ILE A 457 10.98 -1.41 -3.65
C ILE A 457 11.94 -0.28 -4.01
N LEU A 458 11.52 0.58 -4.93
CA LEU A 458 12.32 1.73 -5.37
C LEU A 458 12.33 2.84 -4.32
N THR A 459 11.21 3.05 -3.61
CA THR A 459 10.99 4.17 -2.70
C THR A 459 11.99 4.18 -1.54
N TYR A 460 12.38 3.00 -1.04
CA TYR A 460 13.37 2.90 0.04
C TYR A 460 14.72 3.50 -0.37
N SER A 461 15.10 3.37 -1.64
CA SER A 461 16.37 3.88 -2.16
C SER A 461 16.39 5.41 -2.43
N PHE A 462 15.22 6.06 -2.44
CA PHE A 462 15.13 7.48 -2.75
C PHE A 462 15.68 8.32 -1.60
N GLY A 463 16.69 9.13 -1.90
CA GLY A 463 17.48 9.91 -0.95
C GLY A 463 18.78 9.24 -0.53
N ILE A 464 18.95 7.93 -0.76
CA ILE A 464 20.20 7.20 -0.48
C ILE A 464 21.01 7.01 -1.76
N LEU A 465 20.35 6.52 -2.83
CA LEU A 465 20.99 6.31 -4.13
C LEU A 465 20.79 7.50 -5.06
N ASN A 466 21.81 7.81 -5.85
CA ASN A 466 21.76 8.90 -6.83
C ASN A 466 21.01 8.48 -8.10
N TRP A 467 19.67 8.57 -8.10
CA TRP A 467 18.83 8.31 -9.27
C TRP A 467 18.83 9.50 -10.22
N ARG A 468 19.21 9.27 -11.49
CA ARG A 468 19.11 10.27 -12.54
C ARG A 468 17.67 10.37 -13.06
N LYS A 469 17.25 11.56 -13.48
CA LYS A 469 15.91 11.82 -14.02
C LYS A 469 15.51 10.85 -15.16
N ASN A 470 16.48 10.50 -16.03
CA ASN A 470 16.22 9.58 -17.14
C ASN A 470 16.01 8.12 -16.66
N GLU A 471 16.71 7.68 -15.60
CA GLU A 471 16.51 6.36 -15.00
C GLU A 471 15.09 6.24 -14.42
N LEU A 472 14.64 7.26 -13.67
CA LEU A 472 13.28 7.30 -13.11
C LEU A 472 12.20 7.33 -14.19
N LYS A 473 12.40 8.10 -15.26
CA LYS A 473 11.51 8.09 -16.43
C LYS A 473 11.49 6.73 -17.13
N SER A 474 12.63 6.04 -17.21
CA SER A 474 12.70 4.68 -17.75
C SER A 474 11.90 3.68 -16.92
N LEU A 475 11.99 3.75 -15.59
CA LEU A 475 11.18 2.91 -14.69
C LEU A 475 9.68 3.17 -14.87
N GLN A 476 9.26 4.44 -15.00
CA GLN A 476 7.88 4.78 -15.30
C GLN A 476 7.43 4.21 -16.66
N ARG A 477 8.28 4.31 -17.68
CA ARG A 477 8.01 3.74 -19.00
C ARG A 477 7.88 2.22 -18.92
N THR A 478 8.67 1.55 -18.08
CA THR A 478 8.56 0.10 -17.87
C THR A 478 7.17 -0.31 -17.40
N ILE A 479 6.52 0.45 -16.51
CA ILE A 479 5.13 0.17 -16.13
C ILE A 479 4.20 0.20 -17.34
N ASN A 480 4.29 1.27 -18.14
CA ASN A 480 3.41 1.48 -19.29
C ASN A 480 3.61 0.38 -20.35
N THR A 481 4.85 0.08 -20.70
CA THR A 481 5.18 -0.95 -21.70
C THR A 481 4.78 -2.35 -21.26
N THR A 482 5.02 -2.70 -19.98
CA THR A 482 4.62 -4.01 -19.45
C THR A 482 3.09 -4.12 -19.40
N MET A 483 2.35 -3.07 -19.01
CA MET A 483 0.89 -3.08 -19.08
C MET A 483 0.38 -3.24 -20.54
N THR A 484 1.07 -2.68 -21.51
CA THR A 484 0.75 -2.85 -22.94
C THR A 484 1.00 -4.30 -23.38
N GLN A 485 2.11 -4.90 -22.99
CA GLN A 485 2.43 -6.32 -23.28
C GLN A 485 1.34 -7.27 -22.76
N TYR A 486 0.79 -6.97 -21.58
CA TYR A 486 -0.33 -7.72 -20.98
C TYR A 486 -1.71 -7.25 -21.49
N ARG A 487 -1.79 -6.48 -22.59
CA ARG A 487 -3.03 -5.93 -23.18
C ARG A 487 -3.89 -5.10 -22.20
N LYS A 488 -3.31 -4.66 -21.09
CA LYS A 488 -3.99 -3.88 -20.03
C LYS A 488 -3.95 -2.37 -20.28
N HIS A 489 -3.25 -1.95 -21.33
CA HIS A 489 -3.12 -0.56 -21.77
C HIS A 489 -2.90 -0.51 -23.26
N HIS A 490 -3.52 0.45 -23.95
CA HIS A 490 -3.28 0.63 -25.38
C HIS A 490 -2.01 1.47 -25.61
N PRO A 491 -1.10 1.07 -26.50
CA PRO A 491 0.23 1.71 -26.66
C PRO A 491 0.16 3.20 -27.01
N ARG A 492 -0.90 3.63 -27.69
CA ARG A 492 -1.12 5.02 -28.12
C ARG A 492 -2.01 5.84 -27.18
N SER A 493 -2.51 5.26 -26.08
CA SER A 493 -3.34 5.98 -25.10
C SER A 493 -2.58 7.10 -24.42
N CYS A 494 -3.33 8.07 -23.90
CA CYS A 494 -2.80 9.24 -23.23
C CYS A 494 -1.98 8.88 -21.99
N ILE A 495 -0.66 9.16 -22.02
CA ILE A 495 0.29 8.82 -20.96
C ILE A 495 -0.05 9.56 -19.65
N GLN A 496 -0.54 10.79 -19.73
CA GLN A 496 -0.91 11.57 -18.55
C GLN A 496 -1.98 10.87 -17.72
N ARG A 497 -2.93 10.17 -18.36
CA ARG A 497 -3.99 9.40 -17.69
C ARG A 497 -3.47 8.24 -16.85
N MET A 498 -2.26 7.75 -17.08
CA MET A 498 -1.68 6.67 -16.27
C MET A 498 -1.51 7.09 -14.80
N THR A 499 -1.06 8.33 -14.58
CA THR A 499 -0.70 8.83 -13.25
C THR A 499 -1.69 9.84 -12.66
N LEU A 500 -2.65 10.34 -13.43
CA LEU A 500 -3.78 11.11 -12.91
C LEU A 500 -4.66 10.26 -11.99
N THR A 501 -5.31 10.90 -11.03
CA THR A 501 -6.21 10.19 -10.11
C THR A 501 -7.43 9.64 -10.83
N ARG A 502 -8.07 8.61 -10.29
CA ARG A 502 -9.28 8.02 -10.90
C ARG A 502 -10.46 8.99 -10.94
N LYS A 503 -10.54 9.93 -10.01
CA LYS A 503 -11.55 11.00 -10.04
C LYS A 503 -11.33 12.01 -11.18
N ASP A 504 -10.08 12.15 -11.62
CA ASP A 504 -9.69 13.08 -12.70
C ASP A 504 -9.60 12.36 -14.07
N GLY A 505 -10.14 11.16 -14.19
CA GLY A 505 -10.16 10.39 -15.43
C GLY A 505 -8.90 9.56 -15.70
N GLY A 506 -8.01 9.41 -14.71
CA GLY A 506 -6.78 8.63 -14.80
C GLY A 506 -6.88 7.23 -14.20
N ARG A 507 -5.77 6.49 -14.23
CA ARG A 507 -5.66 5.12 -13.68
C ARG A 507 -5.16 5.08 -12.24
N GLY A 508 -4.67 6.19 -11.69
CA GLY A 508 -4.21 6.31 -10.31
C GLY A 508 -2.90 5.60 -10.02
N LEU A 509 -2.04 5.40 -11.00
CA LEU A 509 -0.67 4.93 -10.77
C LEU A 509 0.17 6.05 -10.18
N ILE A 510 1.10 5.69 -9.32
CA ILE A 510 2.06 6.65 -8.76
C ILE A 510 3.04 7.07 -9.86
N ASP A 511 3.28 8.38 -9.95
CA ASP A 511 4.37 8.94 -10.74
C ASP A 511 5.69 8.80 -9.97
N ILE A 512 6.59 7.98 -10.52
CA ILE A 512 7.85 7.63 -9.85
C ILE A 512 8.76 8.84 -9.68
N LEU A 513 8.81 9.75 -10.68
CA LEU A 513 9.64 10.95 -10.61
C LEU A 513 9.14 11.91 -9.52
N ASN A 514 7.82 12.13 -9.47
CA ASN A 514 7.21 12.97 -8.45
C ASN A 514 7.36 12.35 -7.05
N LEU A 515 7.23 11.02 -6.94
CA LEU A 515 7.47 10.32 -5.68
C LEU A 515 8.91 10.48 -5.22
N HIS A 516 9.89 10.34 -6.13
CA HIS A 516 11.31 10.57 -5.84
C HIS A 516 11.54 11.98 -5.31
N ASN A 517 11.08 13.00 -6.05
CA ASN A 517 11.25 14.41 -5.63
C ASN A 517 10.62 14.66 -4.26
N LYS A 518 9.41 14.14 -4.01
CA LYS A 518 8.75 14.23 -2.70
C LYS A 518 9.59 13.59 -1.58
N GLN A 519 10.17 12.42 -1.82
CA GLN A 519 11.01 11.75 -0.82
C GLN A 519 12.28 12.57 -0.52
N ILE A 520 12.96 13.09 -1.54
CA ILE A 520 14.11 13.97 -1.38
C ILE A 520 13.73 15.21 -0.56
N THR A 521 12.67 15.91 -0.94
CA THR A 521 12.22 17.14 -0.25
C THR A 521 11.86 16.85 1.22
N ASN A 522 11.15 15.75 1.49
CA ASN A 522 10.78 15.37 2.84
C ASN A 522 12.00 15.05 3.72
N LEU A 523 12.98 14.31 3.18
CA LEU A 523 14.21 13.99 3.90
C LEU A 523 15.05 15.24 4.16
N ARG A 524 15.21 16.11 3.17
CA ARG A 524 15.90 17.41 3.35
C ARG A 524 15.24 18.25 4.44
N SER A 525 13.92 18.43 4.35
CA SER A 525 13.15 19.18 5.35
C SER A 525 13.27 18.56 6.75
N TYR A 526 13.36 17.24 6.84
CA TYR A 526 13.58 16.54 8.10
C TYR A 526 14.96 16.90 8.70
N PHE A 527 16.04 16.75 7.93
CA PHE A 527 17.40 17.05 8.41
C PHE A 527 17.54 18.51 8.82
N HIS A 528 17.03 19.46 8.03
CA HIS A 528 17.09 20.89 8.38
C HIS A 528 16.30 21.22 9.65
N ARG A 529 15.10 20.62 9.83
CA ARG A 529 14.32 20.81 11.05
C ARG A 529 15.02 20.21 12.27
N LYS A 530 15.60 19.02 12.13
CA LYS A 530 16.35 18.38 13.22
C LYS A 530 17.64 19.12 13.55
N ALA A 531 18.30 19.73 12.59
CA ALA A 531 19.50 20.54 12.80
C ALA A 531 19.27 21.77 13.73
N LEU A 532 18.01 22.18 13.94
CA LEU A 532 17.70 23.26 14.90
C LEU A 532 17.87 22.81 16.36
N THR A 533 17.72 21.52 16.65
CA THR A 533 17.72 21.00 18.02
C THR A 533 18.76 19.92 18.31
N SER A 534 19.50 19.45 17.27
CA SER A 534 20.42 18.32 17.35
C SER A 534 21.75 18.70 16.74
N SER A 535 22.83 18.64 17.54
CA SER A 535 24.20 18.89 17.08
C SER A 535 24.65 17.87 16.04
N LEU A 536 24.25 16.60 16.18
CA LEU A 536 24.48 15.57 15.16
C LEU A 536 23.93 15.99 13.79
N HIS A 537 22.63 16.37 13.74
CA HIS A 537 22.01 16.75 12.48
C HIS A 537 22.58 18.06 11.92
N LYS A 538 22.93 19.01 12.81
CA LYS A 538 23.62 20.23 12.42
C LYS A 538 24.96 19.92 11.74
N ALA A 539 25.74 18.99 12.33
CA ALA A 539 26.99 18.54 11.76
C ALA A 539 26.81 17.83 10.41
N ILE A 540 25.80 16.97 10.27
CA ILE A 540 25.50 16.29 9.01
C ILE A 540 25.09 17.27 7.92
N VAL A 541 24.22 18.24 8.20
CA VAL A 541 23.81 19.28 7.25
C VAL A 541 25.01 20.10 6.80
N PHE A 542 25.92 20.46 7.71
CA PHE A 542 27.14 21.22 7.39
C PHE A 542 28.09 20.42 6.52
N ASN A 543 28.22 19.12 6.71
CA ASN A 543 29.20 18.28 6.00
C ASN A 543 28.65 17.65 4.70
N ASP A 544 27.36 17.69 4.40
CA ASP A 544 26.78 17.12 3.16
C ASP A 544 26.86 18.11 1.97
N ASN A 545 28.05 18.56 1.62
CA ASN A 545 28.27 19.40 0.43
C ASN A 545 28.40 18.53 -0.84
N LYS A 546 27.29 18.29 -1.52
CA LYS A 546 27.17 17.42 -2.71
C LYS A 546 27.69 15.99 -2.51
N ILE A 547 27.67 15.51 -1.27
CA ILE A 547 28.13 14.17 -0.89
C ILE A 547 27.02 13.15 -1.09
N THR A 548 25.83 13.46 -0.60
CA THR A 548 24.65 12.60 -0.78
C THR A 548 23.70 13.16 -1.82
N PRO A 549 22.71 12.36 -2.30
CA PRO A 549 21.68 12.88 -3.20
C PRO A 549 20.82 13.99 -2.58
N LEU A 550 20.86 14.12 -1.25
CA LEU A 550 20.12 15.17 -0.54
C LEU A 550 20.78 16.54 -0.69
N ASN A 551 22.11 16.63 -0.80
CA ASN A 551 22.88 17.88 -0.86
C ASN A 551 22.38 18.90 0.19
N LEU A 552 22.52 18.55 1.48
CA LEU A 552 21.87 19.27 2.58
C LEU A 552 22.40 20.70 2.78
N THR A 553 23.65 21.02 2.34
CA THR A 553 24.18 22.37 2.39
C THR A 553 23.45 23.37 1.50
N ASP A 554 22.76 22.91 0.46
CA ASP A 554 22.00 23.76 -0.44
C ASP A 554 20.67 24.18 0.22
N LYS A 555 20.47 25.48 0.45
CA LYS A 555 19.30 26.04 1.12
C LYS A 555 18.09 26.26 0.19
N VAL A 556 18.21 25.99 -1.11
CA VAL A 556 17.12 26.22 -2.07
C VAL A 556 15.91 25.34 -1.76
N GLN A 557 14.85 25.96 -1.29
CA GLN A 557 13.57 25.33 -1.04
C GLN A 557 12.78 25.19 -2.34
N GLN A 558 12.60 23.97 -2.82
CA GLN A 558 11.57 23.67 -3.82
C GLN A 558 10.20 23.61 -3.12
N ARG A 559 9.52 24.75 -3.01
CA ARG A 559 8.13 24.82 -2.50
C ARG A 559 7.14 24.45 -3.61
N ASN A 560 6.19 23.56 -3.29
CA ASN A 560 4.91 23.38 -3.98
C ASN A 560 4.83 22.67 -5.35
N GLU A 561 5.79 21.83 -5.75
CA GLU A 561 5.70 21.12 -7.04
C GLU A 561 4.59 20.06 -7.16
N ILE A 562 4.02 19.54 -6.06
CA ILE A 562 3.12 18.37 -6.12
C ILE A 562 1.71 18.72 -6.61
N GLN A 563 1.14 19.84 -6.19
CA GLN A 563 -0.16 20.31 -6.68
C GLN A 563 -0.07 20.83 -8.12
N ILE A 564 1.01 21.53 -8.43
CA ILE A 564 1.33 22.04 -9.76
C ILE A 564 1.41 20.91 -10.79
N ASN A 565 1.97 19.75 -10.43
CA ASN A 565 2.16 18.63 -11.36
C ASN A 565 0.86 17.97 -11.86
N ASN A 566 -0.18 17.85 -11.04
CA ASN A 566 -1.47 17.31 -11.49
C ASN A 566 -2.17 18.27 -12.44
N GLN A 567 -2.12 19.57 -12.15
CA GLN A 567 -2.70 20.60 -13.03
C GLN A 567 -1.95 20.69 -14.36
N ILE A 568 -0.62 20.61 -14.34
CA ILE A 568 0.19 20.56 -15.56
C ILE A 568 -0.21 19.36 -16.42
N LYS A 569 -0.35 18.16 -15.83
CA LYS A 569 -0.77 16.96 -16.57
C LYS A 569 -2.19 17.07 -17.14
N LEU A 570 -3.10 17.68 -16.41
CA LEU A 570 -4.45 17.96 -16.90
C LEU A 570 -4.41 18.92 -18.09
N ASN A 571 -3.62 19.99 -17.99
CA ASN A 571 -3.45 20.95 -19.08
C ASN A 571 -2.79 20.30 -20.31
N GLU A 572 -1.70 19.52 -20.11
CA GLU A 572 -1.07 18.75 -21.17
C GLU A 572 -2.03 17.77 -21.84
N TRP A 573 -2.93 17.12 -21.07
CA TRP A 573 -3.95 16.25 -21.64
C TRP A 573 -4.98 17.04 -22.43
N THR A 574 -5.46 18.16 -21.91
CA THR A 574 -6.43 19.04 -22.57
C THR A 574 -5.91 19.57 -23.91
N GLN A 575 -4.62 19.91 -23.99
CA GLN A 575 -4.00 20.46 -25.21
C GLN A 575 -3.80 19.42 -26.34
N LYS A 576 -3.97 18.13 -26.08
CA LYS A 576 -3.80 17.10 -27.11
C LYS A 576 -5.02 17.06 -28.04
N ALA A 577 -4.80 17.16 -29.35
CA ALA A 577 -5.87 17.23 -30.35
C ALA A 577 -6.88 16.09 -30.27
N LEU A 578 -6.45 14.82 -30.24
CA LEU A 578 -7.34 13.66 -30.14
C LEU A 578 -7.66 13.30 -28.69
N HIS A 579 -6.63 13.09 -27.88
CA HIS A 579 -6.79 12.66 -26.48
C HIS A 579 -7.52 13.71 -25.63
N GLY A 580 -7.34 14.99 -25.95
CA GLY A 580 -7.96 16.12 -25.25
C GLY A 580 -9.47 16.21 -25.46
N ARG A 581 -10.03 15.57 -26.50
CA ARG A 581 -11.46 15.62 -26.77
C ARG A 581 -12.29 15.16 -25.58
N HIS A 582 -11.93 14.05 -24.95
CA HIS A 582 -12.67 13.52 -23.82
C HIS A 582 -12.68 14.46 -22.61
N ILE A 583 -11.55 15.11 -22.29
CA ILE A 583 -11.54 16.07 -21.18
C ILE A 583 -12.32 17.35 -21.50
N HIS A 584 -12.34 17.78 -22.76
CA HIS A 584 -13.25 18.84 -23.20
C HIS A 584 -14.72 18.46 -23.02
N ASP A 585 -15.09 17.23 -23.37
CA ASP A 585 -16.43 16.68 -23.15
C ASP A 585 -16.80 16.63 -21.65
N LEU A 586 -15.85 16.28 -20.79
CA LEU A 586 -16.04 16.26 -19.33
C LEU A 586 -16.18 17.65 -18.70
N ASN A 587 -15.65 18.69 -19.33
CA ASN A 587 -15.69 20.06 -18.83
C ASN A 587 -16.89 20.88 -19.37
N GLN A 588 -17.81 20.25 -20.12
CA GLN A 588 -19.03 20.89 -20.55
C GLN A 588 -19.95 21.25 -19.38
N PRO A 589 -20.63 22.39 -19.38
CA PRO A 589 -21.42 22.87 -18.24
C PRO A 589 -22.61 21.96 -17.87
N ASN A 590 -23.12 21.16 -18.81
CA ASN A 590 -24.21 20.22 -18.61
C ASN A 590 -23.77 18.83 -18.11
N VAL A 591 -22.46 18.63 -17.90
CA VAL A 591 -21.85 17.33 -17.57
C VAL A 591 -21.40 17.27 -16.11
N ASP A 592 -21.80 16.21 -15.40
CA ASP A 592 -21.23 15.86 -14.10
C ASP A 592 -19.91 15.11 -14.29
N LYS A 593 -18.80 15.84 -14.18
CA LYS A 593 -17.44 15.32 -14.33
C LYS A 593 -17.10 14.22 -13.30
N ILE A 594 -17.61 14.35 -12.06
CA ILE A 594 -17.33 13.38 -10.99
C ILE A 594 -18.06 12.07 -11.29
N ALA A 595 -19.35 12.13 -11.56
CA ALA A 595 -20.14 10.96 -11.93
C ALA A 595 -19.64 10.30 -13.22
N SER A 596 -19.20 11.09 -14.20
CA SER A 596 -18.66 10.61 -15.47
C SER A 596 -17.37 9.76 -15.28
N ASN A 597 -16.60 9.99 -14.23
CA ASN A 597 -15.39 9.22 -13.90
C ASN A 597 -15.61 8.12 -12.83
N GLU A 598 -16.82 7.97 -12.27
CA GLU A 598 -17.09 7.06 -11.17
C GLU A 598 -16.92 5.58 -11.56
N TRP A 599 -17.12 5.23 -12.83
CA TRP A 599 -16.85 3.88 -13.34
C TRP A 599 -15.39 3.42 -13.15
N LEU A 600 -14.43 4.35 -13.16
CA LEU A 600 -13.03 4.06 -12.87
C LEU A 600 -12.81 3.63 -11.41
N LYS A 601 -13.65 4.09 -10.48
CA LYS A 601 -13.56 3.78 -9.07
C LYS A 601 -14.42 2.58 -8.65
N ARG A 602 -15.65 2.49 -9.20
CA ARG A 602 -16.69 1.56 -8.76
C ARG A 602 -17.17 0.59 -9.84
N GLY A 603 -16.73 0.75 -11.08
CA GLY A 603 -17.11 -0.12 -12.19
C GLY A 603 -16.59 -1.55 -12.08
N GLU A 604 -15.51 -1.75 -11.31
CA GLU A 604 -14.86 -3.06 -11.10
C GLU A 604 -14.52 -3.79 -12.40
N LEU A 605 -14.13 -3.03 -13.42
CA LEU A 605 -13.80 -3.56 -14.73
C LEU A 605 -12.42 -4.25 -14.73
N PHE A 606 -12.25 -5.23 -15.60
CA PHE A 606 -10.94 -5.79 -15.90
C PHE A 606 -10.03 -4.73 -16.54
N PRO A 607 -8.69 -4.81 -16.31
CA PRO A 607 -7.74 -3.82 -16.83
C PRO A 607 -7.75 -3.70 -18.35
N GLU A 608 -8.02 -4.80 -19.06
CA GLU A 608 -8.12 -4.88 -20.52
C GLU A 608 -9.32 -4.07 -21.03
N THR A 609 -10.47 -4.21 -20.37
CA THR A 609 -11.69 -3.46 -20.72
C THR A 609 -11.55 -1.99 -20.38
N GLU A 610 -10.99 -1.66 -19.21
CA GLU A 610 -10.69 -0.28 -18.82
C GLU A 610 -9.72 0.36 -19.82
N GLY A 611 -8.60 -0.32 -20.13
CA GLY A 611 -7.61 0.17 -21.10
C GLY A 611 -8.19 0.38 -22.50
N PHE A 612 -9.10 -0.49 -22.94
CA PHE A 612 -9.77 -0.37 -24.24
C PHE A 612 -10.77 0.78 -24.24
N MET A 613 -11.54 0.97 -23.15
CA MET A 613 -12.45 2.12 -23.04
C MET A 613 -11.70 3.44 -23.02
N LEU A 614 -10.56 3.51 -22.32
CA LEU A 614 -9.68 4.68 -22.34
C LEU A 614 -9.19 4.97 -23.77
N ALA A 615 -8.85 3.93 -24.55
CA ALA A 615 -8.46 4.07 -25.96
C ALA A 615 -9.60 4.60 -26.84
N ILE A 616 -10.84 4.19 -26.59
CA ILE A 616 -12.04 4.74 -27.26
C ILE A 616 -12.19 6.22 -26.91
N GLN A 617 -12.11 6.58 -25.63
CA GLN A 617 -12.21 7.97 -25.16
C GLN A 617 -11.08 8.85 -25.70
N ASP A 618 -9.87 8.32 -25.83
CA ASP A 618 -8.69 9.00 -26.40
C ASP A 618 -8.73 9.04 -27.95
N GLN A 619 -9.73 8.43 -28.59
CA GLN A 619 -9.96 8.40 -30.04
C GLN A 619 -8.81 7.77 -30.85
N ILE A 620 -8.14 6.78 -30.30
CA ILE A 620 -6.96 6.14 -30.87
C ILE A 620 -7.19 4.73 -31.44
N ILE A 621 -8.44 4.32 -31.49
CA ILE A 621 -8.83 3.04 -32.07
C ILE A 621 -8.63 3.09 -33.60
N GLU A 622 -8.04 2.07 -34.16
CA GLU A 622 -7.66 1.99 -35.57
C GLU A 622 -8.86 1.79 -36.51
N THR A 623 -9.71 2.81 -36.60
CA THR A 623 -10.73 2.93 -37.63
C THR A 623 -10.10 3.31 -38.98
N LYS A 624 -10.82 3.18 -40.09
CA LYS A 624 -10.34 3.61 -41.42
C LYS A 624 -9.94 5.08 -41.44
N ASN A 625 -10.76 5.96 -40.81
CA ASN A 625 -10.44 7.38 -40.68
C ASN A 625 -9.13 7.60 -39.88
N TYR A 626 -8.95 6.89 -38.76
CA TYR A 626 -7.72 6.98 -37.97
C TYR A 626 -6.50 6.50 -38.76
N ARG A 627 -6.61 5.38 -39.47
CA ARG A 627 -5.53 4.84 -40.34
C ARG A 627 -5.14 5.83 -41.43
N LYS A 628 -6.12 6.44 -42.10
CA LYS A 628 -5.88 7.40 -43.19
C LYS A 628 -5.21 8.69 -42.68
N TYR A 629 -5.80 9.36 -41.69
CA TYR A 629 -5.39 10.72 -41.32
C TYR A 629 -4.32 10.78 -40.23
N ILE A 630 -4.29 9.80 -39.35
CA ILE A 630 -3.36 9.81 -38.18
C ILE A 630 -2.17 8.89 -38.41
N MET A 631 -2.41 7.66 -38.88
CA MET A 631 -1.32 6.71 -39.13
C MET A 631 -0.67 6.93 -40.49
N LYS A 632 -1.35 7.57 -41.41
CA LYS A 632 -0.92 7.80 -42.79
C LYS A 632 -0.49 6.50 -43.48
N LEU A 633 -1.18 5.38 -43.17
CA LEU A 633 -0.92 4.05 -43.72
C LEU A 633 -1.80 3.82 -44.95
N GLY A 634 -1.18 3.61 -46.09
CA GLY A 634 -1.76 3.07 -47.34
C GLY A 634 -2.30 4.13 -48.31
N ASN A 635 -2.27 3.78 -49.60
CA ASN A 635 -2.81 4.56 -50.74
C ASN A 635 -4.34 4.53 -50.83
N SER A 636 -5.05 4.01 -49.83
CA SER A 636 -6.52 3.95 -49.84
C SER A 636 -7.12 5.32 -49.55
N SER A 637 -7.69 5.95 -50.56
CA SER A 637 -8.48 7.21 -50.41
C SER A 637 -9.77 7.04 -49.63
N ASP A 638 -10.25 5.80 -49.40
CA ASP A 638 -11.54 5.46 -48.80
C ASP A 638 -11.46 5.38 -47.27
N ASP A 639 -12.12 6.33 -46.61
CA ASP A 639 -12.36 6.32 -45.17
C ASP A 639 -13.81 6.01 -44.79
N SER A 640 -14.64 5.62 -45.81
CA SER A 640 -16.04 5.28 -45.60
C SER A 640 -16.21 4.06 -44.65
N CYS A 641 -17.28 4.10 -43.88
CA CYS A 641 -17.61 3.06 -42.91
C CYS A 641 -17.74 1.67 -43.59
N ARG A 642 -17.04 0.66 -43.09
CA ARG A 642 -17.06 -0.74 -43.61
C ARG A 642 -18.45 -1.38 -43.58
N LYS A 643 -19.37 -0.92 -42.72
CA LYS A 643 -20.70 -1.48 -42.54
C LYS A 643 -21.77 -0.73 -43.34
N CYS A 644 -21.93 0.60 -43.13
CA CYS A 644 -23.00 1.38 -43.74
C CYS A 644 -22.59 2.09 -45.01
N LYS A 645 -21.29 2.25 -45.30
CA LYS A 645 -20.73 2.93 -46.50
C LYS A 645 -21.13 4.42 -46.65
N SER A 646 -21.98 4.95 -45.78
CA SER A 646 -22.60 6.29 -45.93
C SER A 646 -21.86 7.44 -45.21
N SER A 647 -20.89 7.13 -44.37
CA SER A 647 -20.18 8.14 -43.58
C SER A 647 -18.76 7.71 -43.27
N ALA A 648 -17.87 8.63 -42.92
CA ALA A 648 -16.50 8.32 -42.51
C ALA A 648 -16.48 7.41 -41.25
N GLU A 649 -15.61 6.40 -41.27
CA GLU A 649 -15.46 5.46 -40.17
C GLU A 649 -14.64 6.09 -39.02
N THR A 650 -15.25 6.99 -38.29
CA THR A 650 -14.70 7.55 -37.06
C THR A 650 -15.14 6.71 -35.85
N ILE A 651 -14.45 6.86 -34.70
CA ILE A 651 -14.86 6.14 -33.49
C ILE A 651 -16.23 6.58 -33.00
N GLN A 652 -16.60 7.86 -33.17
CA GLN A 652 -17.93 8.37 -32.86
C GLN A 652 -18.99 7.74 -33.75
N HIS A 653 -18.72 7.60 -35.05
CA HIS A 653 -19.61 6.91 -35.98
C HIS A 653 -19.83 5.46 -35.52
N VAL A 654 -18.77 4.74 -35.22
CA VAL A 654 -18.86 3.33 -34.79
C VAL A 654 -19.59 3.18 -33.45
N THR A 655 -19.43 4.10 -32.52
CA THR A 655 -20.05 3.97 -31.19
C THR A 655 -21.50 4.44 -31.09
N GLY A 656 -21.95 5.38 -31.97
CA GLY A 656 -23.28 5.99 -31.80
C GLY A 656 -24.00 6.48 -33.05
N ALA A 657 -23.41 6.33 -34.26
CA ALA A 657 -24.01 6.90 -35.46
C ALA A 657 -24.15 5.97 -36.69
N CYS A 658 -23.67 4.72 -36.59
CA CYS A 658 -23.71 3.79 -37.73
C CYS A 658 -25.11 3.17 -37.89
N ARG A 659 -25.79 3.49 -38.98
CA ARG A 659 -27.15 3.00 -39.28
C ARG A 659 -27.21 1.47 -39.43
N ALA A 660 -26.15 0.82 -39.87
CA ALA A 660 -26.14 -0.62 -40.15
C ALA A 660 -26.20 -1.50 -38.85
N ILE A 661 -25.97 -0.93 -37.69
CA ILE A 661 -25.98 -1.68 -36.40
C ILE A 661 -27.01 -1.15 -35.38
N VAL A 662 -27.91 -0.28 -35.82
CA VAL A 662 -28.96 0.31 -34.96
C VAL A 662 -29.87 -0.76 -34.38
N GLN A 663 -30.42 -1.64 -35.23
CA GLN A 663 -31.40 -2.65 -34.81
C GLN A 663 -30.78 -3.86 -34.10
N THR A 664 -29.47 -3.93 -34.05
CA THR A 664 -28.75 -5.05 -33.41
C THR A 664 -27.97 -4.60 -32.18
N ASP A 665 -26.77 -4.09 -32.39
CA ASP A 665 -25.83 -3.83 -31.29
C ASP A 665 -26.17 -2.57 -30.47
N TYR A 666 -26.71 -1.51 -31.12
CA TYR A 666 -27.17 -0.33 -30.37
C TYR A 666 -28.45 -0.62 -29.62
N LYS A 667 -29.40 -1.37 -30.23
CA LYS A 667 -30.61 -1.81 -29.55
C LYS A 667 -30.25 -2.66 -28.32
N HIS A 668 -29.34 -3.61 -28.45
CA HIS A 668 -28.89 -4.42 -27.31
C HIS A 668 -28.31 -3.56 -26.18
N ARG A 669 -27.49 -2.56 -26.48
CA ARG A 669 -26.94 -1.65 -25.47
C ARG A 669 -28.04 -0.82 -24.81
N HIS A 670 -29.00 -0.32 -25.58
CA HIS A 670 -30.17 0.41 -25.12
C HIS A 670 -31.01 -0.45 -24.16
N ASP A 671 -31.35 -1.67 -24.57
CA ASP A 671 -32.22 -2.55 -23.82
C ASP A 671 -31.57 -2.98 -22.49
N GLN A 672 -30.24 -3.12 -22.43
CA GLN A 672 -29.53 -3.38 -21.18
C GLN A 672 -29.67 -2.21 -20.17
N VAL A 673 -29.67 -0.98 -20.63
CA VAL A 673 -29.87 0.21 -19.77
C VAL A 673 -31.34 0.29 -19.33
N ALA A 674 -32.26 0.08 -20.24
CA ALA A 674 -33.68 0.07 -19.96
C ALA A 674 -34.08 -1.06 -18.97
N ALA A 675 -33.48 -2.25 -19.11
CA ALA A 675 -33.69 -3.38 -18.21
C ALA A 675 -33.26 -3.07 -16.77
N ILE A 676 -32.16 -2.31 -16.57
CA ILE A 676 -31.73 -1.86 -15.23
C ILE A 676 -32.81 -0.97 -14.60
N ILE A 677 -33.36 -0.02 -15.35
CA ILE A 677 -34.42 0.89 -14.86
C ILE A 677 -35.68 0.08 -14.56
N HIS A 678 -36.09 -0.78 -15.49
CA HIS A 678 -37.29 -1.62 -15.32
C HIS A 678 -37.20 -2.49 -14.06
N GLN A 679 -36.08 -3.24 -13.89
CA GLN A 679 -35.87 -4.07 -12.70
C GLN A 679 -35.88 -3.25 -11.42
N THR A 680 -35.26 -2.06 -11.44
CA THR A 680 -35.19 -1.19 -10.27
C THR A 680 -36.58 -0.70 -9.86
N LEU A 681 -37.42 -0.31 -10.82
CA LEU A 681 -38.81 0.09 -10.58
C LEU A 681 -39.66 -1.10 -10.14
N ALA A 682 -39.51 -2.25 -10.78
CA ALA A 682 -40.25 -3.46 -10.45
C ALA A 682 -39.96 -3.93 -9.00
N LEU A 683 -38.69 -3.87 -8.57
CA LEU A 683 -38.32 -4.18 -7.17
C LEU A 683 -38.85 -3.13 -6.19
N LYS A 684 -38.75 -1.84 -6.54
CA LYS A 684 -39.19 -0.74 -5.70
C LYS A 684 -40.69 -0.85 -5.38
N TYR A 685 -41.51 -1.13 -6.40
CA TYR A 685 -42.96 -1.23 -6.28
C TYR A 685 -43.45 -2.65 -5.95
N LYS A 686 -42.49 -3.57 -5.58
CA LYS A 686 -42.83 -4.97 -5.22
C LYS A 686 -43.58 -5.74 -6.30
N LEU A 687 -43.32 -5.41 -7.57
CA LEU A 687 -43.88 -6.12 -8.74
C LEU A 687 -43.12 -7.42 -9.01
N ILE A 688 -41.90 -7.52 -8.52
CA ILE A 688 -41.08 -8.74 -8.50
C ILE A 688 -40.44 -8.90 -7.12
N SER A 689 -40.17 -10.13 -6.70
CA SER A 689 -39.61 -10.45 -5.38
C SER A 689 -38.09 -10.55 -5.36
N GLU A 690 -37.48 -10.97 -6.49
CA GLU A 690 -36.04 -11.28 -6.53
C GLU A 690 -35.25 -10.31 -7.42
N LYS A 691 -34.08 -9.96 -6.94
CA LYS A 691 -33.09 -9.19 -7.71
C LYS A 691 -32.14 -10.14 -8.41
N VAL A 692 -32.10 -10.10 -9.72
CA VAL A 692 -31.12 -10.83 -10.54
C VAL A 692 -30.07 -9.88 -11.12
N ALA A 693 -28.93 -10.43 -11.54
CA ALA A 693 -27.91 -9.63 -12.23
C ALA A 693 -28.52 -9.00 -13.50
N TYR A 694 -28.26 -7.69 -13.73
CA TYR A 694 -28.92 -6.93 -14.81
C TYR A 694 -28.77 -7.57 -16.19
N TYR A 695 -27.65 -8.21 -16.45
CA TYR A 695 -27.38 -8.89 -17.73
C TYR A 695 -28.09 -10.25 -17.89
N LYS A 696 -28.72 -10.75 -16.85
CA LYS A 696 -29.59 -11.96 -16.85
C LYS A 696 -31.08 -11.61 -16.76
N TYR A 697 -31.35 -10.35 -16.44
CA TYR A 697 -32.76 -9.92 -16.26
C TYR A 697 -33.45 -9.75 -17.61
N THR A 698 -34.56 -10.44 -17.78
CA THR A 698 -35.46 -10.27 -18.94
C THR A 698 -36.74 -9.58 -18.46
N PRO A 699 -36.97 -8.32 -18.87
CA PRO A 699 -38.19 -7.62 -18.50
C PRO A 699 -39.43 -8.30 -18.99
N GLN A 700 -40.44 -8.42 -18.11
CA GLN A 700 -41.79 -8.86 -18.52
C GLN A 700 -42.51 -7.69 -19.18
N THR A 701 -43.33 -8.01 -20.19
CA THR A 701 -44.03 -6.99 -21.00
C THR A 701 -45.02 -6.16 -20.19
N VAL A 702 -45.66 -6.77 -19.19
CA VAL A 702 -46.60 -6.12 -18.26
C VAL A 702 -46.44 -6.73 -16.88
N LEU A 703 -46.25 -5.89 -15.89
CA LEU A 703 -46.34 -6.24 -14.47
C LEU A 703 -47.44 -5.40 -13.86
N ASP A 704 -48.44 -6.03 -13.24
CA ASP A 704 -49.65 -5.38 -12.72
C ASP A 704 -49.94 -5.78 -11.28
N THR A 705 -50.28 -4.79 -10.46
CA THR A 705 -50.79 -4.93 -9.09
C THR A 705 -51.89 -3.93 -8.86
N ALA A 706 -52.61 -4.02 -7.73
CA ALA A 706 -53.65 -3.06 -7.39
C ALA A 706 -53.19 -1.59 -7.38
N GLY A 707 -51.91 -1.33 -7.04
CA GLY A 707 -51.38 0.03 -6.91
C GLY A 707 -50.55 0.54 -8.07
N TYR A 708 -49.93 -0.37 -8.83
CA TYR A 708 -48.92 0.02 -9.86
C TYR A 708 -49.00 -0.91 -11.06
N LYS A 709 -48.77 -0.34 -12.25
CA LYS A 709 -48.66 -1.09 -13.49
C LYS A 709 -47.44 -0.64 -14.27
N LEU A 710 -46.56 -1.57 -14.62
CA LEU A 710 -45.30 -1.32 -15.31
C LEU A 710 -45.33 -2.05 -16.66
N TYR A 711 -45.12 -1.29 -17.73
CA TYR A 711 -45.04 -1.78 -19.08
C TYR A 711 -43.62 -1.71 -19.64
N TRP A 712 -43.23 -2.72 -20.40
CA TRP A 712 -41.99 -2.78 -21.13
C TRP A 712 -42.23 -2.77 -22.64
N ASP A 713 -41.68 -1.77 -23.34
CA ASP A 713 -41.67 -1.62 -24.82
C ASP A 713 -43.05 -1.90 -25.43
N ARG A 714 -44.13 -1.26 -24.89
CA ARG A 714 -45.53 -1.47 -25.33
C ARG A 714 -46.08 -0.26 -26.04
N THR A 715 -46.78 -0.52 -27.12
CA THR A 715 -47.60 0.47 -27.81
C THR A 715 -48.80 0.84 -26.93
N ILE A 716 -49.00 2.14 -26.77
CA ILE A 716 -50.17 2.67 -26.06
C ILE A 716 -51.19 3.07 -27.13
N LEU A 717 -52.41 2.51 -27.03
CA LEU A 717 -53.51 2.86 -27.92
C LEU A 717 -54.09 4.19 -27.49
N THR A 718 -54.36 5.09 -28.45
CA THR A 718 -54.91 6.42 -28.25
C THR A 718 -56.08 6.64 -29.17
N ASP A 719 -57.09 7.39 -28.72
CA ASP A 719 -58.30 7.67 -29.51
C ASP A 719 -57.96 8.64 -30.64
N LYS A 720 -56.97 9.51 -30.47
CA LYS A 720 -56.46 10.43 -31.50
C LYS A 720 -55.17 9.88 -32.12
N THR A 721 -54.92 10.23 -33.35
CA THR A 721 -53.70 9.89 -34.05
C THR A 721 -52.49 10.62 -33.43
N VAL A 722 -51.60 9.87 -32.74
CA VAL A 722 -50.36 10.36 -32.20
C VAL A 722 -49.22 9.63 -32.89
N HIS A 723 -48.18 10.37 -33.33
CA HIS A 723 -47.07 9.78 -34.07
C HIS A 723 -46.15 8.88 -33.20
N CYS A 724 -45.98 9.17 -31.92
CA CYS A 724 -45.03 8.46 -31.02
C CYS A 724 -45.81 7.89 -29.84
N ILE A 725 -46.21 6.63 -29.95
CA ILE A 725 -47.07 5.94 -28.98
C ILE A 725 -46.39 4.79 -28.26
N ARG A 726 -45.03 4.64 -28.38
CA ARG A 726 -44.32 3.47 -27.81
C ARG A 726 -43.08 3.94 -27.01
N PRO A 727 -43.29 4.33 -25.75
CA PRO A 727 -42.16 4.55 -24.83
C PRO A 727 -41.44 3.24 -24.46
N ASP A 728 -40.15 3.31 -24.09
CA ASP A 728 -39.37 2.14 -23.68
C ASP A 728 -39.94 1.50 -22.41
N ILE A 729 -40.35 2.33 -21.45
CA ILE A 729 -40.98 1.89 -20.20
C ILE A 729 -42.11 2.87 -19.85
N THR A 730 -43.31 2.33 -19.49
CA THR A 730 -44.39 3.14 -18.94
C THR A 730 -44.71 2.66 -17.54
N LEU A 731 -44.66 3.54 -16.56
CA LEU A 731 -45.08 3.26 -15.19
C LEU A 731 -46.36 4.03 -14.87
N HIS A 732 -47.43 3.33 -14.56
CA HIS A 732 -48.69 3.89 -14.07
C HIS A 732 -48.78 3.69 -12.56
N ASP A 733 -48.61 4.78 -11.82
CA ASP A 733 -48.92 4.84 -10.39
C ASP A 733 -50.40 5.12 -10.18
N LYS A 734 -51.17 4.04 -9.96
CA LYS A 734 -52.63 4.11 -9.79
C LYS A 734 -53.00 4.79 -8.46
N LYS A 735 -52.13 4.78 -7.48
CA LYS A 735 -52.34 5.41 -6.16
C LYS A 735 -52.25 6.91 -6.20
N GLN A 736 -51.25 7.42 -6.91
CA GLN A 736 -51.04 8.86 -7.08
C GLN A 736 -51.70 9.43 -8.33
N GLU A 737 -52.21 8.56 -9.20
CA GLU A 737 -52.82 8.92 -10.51
C GLU A 737 -51.81 9.65 -11.41
N ILE A 738 -50.57 9.12 -11.45
CA ILE A 738 -49.48 9.65 -12.25
C ILE A 738 -48.99 8.59 -13.22
N VAL A 739 -48.73 8.99 -14.45
CA VAL A 739 -48.04 8.14 -15.45
C VAL A 739 -46.67 8.71 -15.75
N TYR A 740 -45.68 7.83 -15.77
CA TYR A 740 -44.32 8.15 -16.17
C TYR A 740 -44.01 7.49 -17.51
N LEU A 741 -43.68 8.29 -18.52
CA LEU A 741 -43.20 7.86 -19.83
C LEU A 741 -41.66 7.93 -19.82
N ILE A 742 -41.02 6.79 -19.74
CA ILE A 742 -39.56 6.68 -19.58
C ILE A 742 -39.00 6.24 -20.92
N ASP A 743 -38.08 7.04 -21.47
CA ASP A 743 -37.42 6.77 -22.74
C ASP A 743 -35.88 6.92 -22.64
N ILE A 744 -35.16 5.92 -23.14
CA ILE A 744 -33.72 5.83 -23.01
C ILE A 744 -33.03 6.33 -24.27
N ALA A 745 -31.91 7.04 -24.13
CA ALA A 745 -31.02 7.36 -25.25
C ALA A 745 -29.54 7.26 -24.85
N ILE A 746 -28.74 6.76 -25.77
CA ILE A 746 -27.29 6.63 -25.58
C ILE A 746 -26.57 7.29 -26.79
N PRO A 747 -26.64 8.64 -26.89
CA PRO A 747 -26.03 9.40 -27.96
C PRO A 747 -24.51 9.55 -27.79
N ASN A 748 -23.83 10.07 -28.80
CA ASN A 748 -22.51 10.64 -28.65
C ASN A 748 -22.55 11.86 -27.71
N THR A 749 -21.44 12.14 -27.02
CA THR A 749 -21.40 13.13 -25.93
C THR A 749 -21.87 14.52 -26.34
N HIS A 750 -21.54 14.96 -27.55
CA HIS A 750 -21.97 16.26 -28.03
C HIS A 750 -23.49 16.41 -28.30
N ASN A 751 -24.22 15.30 -28.36
CA ASN A 751 -25.67 15.26 -28.57
C ASN A 751 -26.49 15.06 -27.30
N LEU A 752 -25.88 15.10 -26.11
CA LEU A 752 -26.56 14.82 -24.83
C LEU A 752 -27.77 15.76 -24.60
N SER A 753 -27.57 17.08 -24.77
CA SER A 753 -28.64 18.08 -24.57
C SER A 753 -29.72 18.01 -25.64
N THR A 754 -29.31 17.86 -26.89
CA THR A 754 -30.25 17.74 -28.02
C THR A 754 -31.13 16.51 -27.83
N SER A 755 -30.53 15.34 -27.53
CA SER A 755 -31.30 14.12 -27.30
C SER A 755 -32.25 14.25 -26.11
N HIS A 756 -31.90 14.98 -25.06
CA HIS A 756 -32.79 15.23 -23.93
C HIS A 756 -34.05 16.00 -24.35
N THR A 757 -33.86 17.11 -25.08
CA THR A 757 -34.99 17.91 -25.57
C THR A 757 -35.85 17.12 -26.54
N GLU A 758 -35.25 16.42 -27.50
CA GLU A 758 -35.95 15.56 -28.47
C GLU A 758 -36.85 14.53 -27.78
N LYS A 759 -36.34 13.86 -26.71
CA LYS A 759 -37.14 12.84 -25.98
C LYS A 759 -38.33 13.45 -25.22
N ILE A 760 -38.19 14.66 -24.69
CA ILE A 760 -39.31 15.37 -24.04
C ILE A 760 -40.35 15.72 -25.07
N THR A 761 -39.94 16.38 -26.15
CA THR A 761 -40.86 16.84 -27.23
C THR A 761 -41.57 15.66 -27.90
N LYS A 762 -40.86 14.57 -28.14
CA LYS A 762 -41.40 13.35 -28.78
C LYS A 762 -42.68 12.81 -28.14
N TYR A 763 -42.82 12.91 -26.83
CA TYR A 763 -43.97 12.35 -26.12
C TYR A 763 -44.95 13.39 -25.56
N THR A 764 -44.84 14.66 -25.99
CA THR A 764 -45.72 15.71 -25.51
C THR A 764 -47.19 15.43 -25.87
N ASP A 765 -47.47 15.08 -27.13
CA ASP A 765 -48.84 14.77 -27.60
C ASP A 765 -49.40 13.51 -26.91
N LEU A 766 -48.59 12.49 -26.76
CA LEU A 766 -48.98 11.28 -26.05
C LEU A 766 -49.30 11.56 -24.56
N ALA A 767 -48.52 12.45 -23.92
CA ALA A 767 -48.76 12.80 -22.52
C ALA A 767 -50.07 13.56 -22.34
N ILE A 768 -50.46 14.43 -23.29
CA ILE A 768 -51.74 15.15 -23.28
C ILE A 768 -52.87 14.14 -23.44
N GLU A 769 -52.77 13.26 -24.42
CA GLU A 769 -53.85 12.28 -24.74
C GLU A 769 -54.04 11.29 -23.58
N LEU A 770 -52.97 10.76 -23.01
CA LEU A 770 -53.02 9.85 -21.86
C LEU A 770 -53.60 10.48 -20.61
N LYS A 771 -53.34 11.76 -20.37
CA LYS A 771 -53.92 12.48 -19.23
C LYS A 771 -55.44 12.46 -19.31
N THR A 772 -56.01 12.63 -20.52
CA THR A 772 -57.45 12.62 -20.74
C THR A 772 -58.02 11.21 -20.72
N GLN A 773 -57.46 10.30 -21.49
CA GLN A 773 -57.95 8.93 -21.71
C GLN A 773 -57.86 8.10 -20.42
N TRP A 774 -56.74 8.15 -19.68
CA TRP A 774 -56.56 7.39 -18.45
C TRP A 774 -57.00 8.14 -17.18
N LYS A 775 -57.56 9.34 -17.33
CA LYS A 775 -58.07 10.19 -16.25
C LYS A 775 -57.10 10.35 -15.11
N VAL A 776 -55.81 10.58 -15.41
CA VAL A 776 -54.76 10.74 -14.44
C VAL A 776 -54.44 12.20 -14.16
N LYS A 777 -53.93 12.50 -12.96
CA LYS A 777 -53.63 13.87 -12.55
C LYS A 777 -52.46 14.47 -13.35
N ALA A 778 -51.47 13.64 -13.66
CA ALA A 778 -50.29 14.08 -14.38
C ALA A 778 -49.65 12.95 -15.22
N VAL A 779 -49.08 13.34 -16.36
CA VAL A 779 -48.20 12.47 -17.16
C VAL A 779 -46.83 13.16 -17.22
N LYS A 780 -45.76 12.44 -16.90
CA LYS A 780 -44.39 12.96 -16.85
C LYS A 780 -43.51 12.19 -17.81
N THR A 781 -42.86 12.89 -18.74
CA THR A 781 -41.86 12.32 -19.64
C THR A 781 -40.49 12.36 -18.94
N ILE A 782 -39.85 11.22 -18.82
CA ILE A 782 -38.57 11.04 -18.08
C ILE A 782 -37.50 10.47 -19.02
N PRO A 783 -36.67 11.33 -19.62
CA PRO A 783 -35.53 10.89 -20.43
C PRO A 783 -34.43 10.32 -19.56
N ILE A 784 -33.94 9.12 -19.90
CA ILE A 784 -32.74 8.49 -19.26
C ILE A 784 -31.62 8.55 -20.29
N ILE A 785 -30.71 9.53 -20.14
CA ILE A 785 -29.71 9.82 -21.16
C ILE A 785 -28.31 9.78 -20.57
N LEU A 786 -27.41 9.05 -21.23
CA LEU A 786 -25.97 9.02 -20.95
C LEU A 786 -25.21 8.73 -22.24
N SER A 787 -23.94 9.21 -22.33
CA SER A 787 -23.22 9.10 -23.59
C SER A 787 -22.65 7.70 -23.84
N THR A 788 -22.38 7.40 -25.12
CA THR A 788 -21.68 6.18 -25.58
C THR A 788 -20.33 5.97 -24.89
N THR A 789 -19.68 7.03 -24.44
CA THR A 789 -18.39 7.01 -23.74
C THR A 789 -18.50 7.01 -22.21
N GLY A 790 -19.74 6.92 -21.68
CA GLY A 790 -20.00 6.87 -20.26
C GLY A 790 -20.06 8.24 -19.56
N VAL A 791 -20.13 9.35 -20.31
CA VAL A 791 -20.30 10.70 -19.76
C VAL A 791 -21.73 10.87 -19.23
N ILE A 792 -21.87 11.43 -18.04
CA ILE A 792 -23.13 11.59 -17.31
C ILE A 792 -23.54 13.05 -17.31
N PRO A 793 -24.68 13.44 -17.90
CA PRO A 793 -25.22 14.78 -17.77
C PRO A 793 -25.95 14.95 -16.42
N TYR A 794 -26.06 16.18 -15.92
CA TYR A 794 -26.82 16.49 -14.70
C TYR A 794 -28.30 16.14 -14.83
N THR A 795 -28.87 16.18 -16.03
CA THR A 795 -30.26 15.80 -16.29
C THR A 795 -30.56 14.34 -15.92
N LEU A 796 -29.58 13.43 -16.01
CA LEU A 796 -29.77 12.04 -15.59
C LEU A 796 -30.08 11.96 -14.08
N HIS A 797 -29.38 12.72 -13.25
CA HIS A 797 -29.65 12.75 -11.80
C HIS A 797 -31.05 13.26 -11.50
N THR A 798 -31.49 14.29 -12.24
CA THR A 798 -32.86 14.82 -12.13
C THR A 798 -33.90 13.74 -12.50
N SER A 799 -33.67 13.03 -13.59
CA SER A 799 -34.56 11.95 -14.04
C SER A 799 -34.66 10.80 -13.01
N LEU A 800 -33.51 10.37 -12.46
CA LEU A 800 -33.47 9.34 -11.41
C LEU A 800 -34.20 9.80 -10.13
N LYS A 801 -34.06 11.07 -9.77
CA LYS A 801 -34.76 11.68 -8.61
C LYS A 801 -36.27 11.73 -8.82
N LEU A 802 -36.72 12.09 -10.02
CA LEU A 802 -38.16 12.11 -10.35
C LEU A 802 -38.80 10.71 -10.29
N LEU A 803 -38.07 9.65 -10.59
CA LEU A 803 -38.48 8.26 -10.44
C LEU A 803 -38.29 7.74 -9.00
N ASP A 804 -37.73 8.56 -8.11
CA ASP A 804 -37.36 8.19 -6.74
C ASP A 804 -36.54 6.88 -6.72
N ILE A 805 -35.56 6.81 -7.60
CA ILE A 805 -34.59 5.70 -7.71
C ILE A 805 -33.30 6.10 -6.96
N HIS A 806 -32.67 5.09 -6.35
CA HIS A 806 -31.43 5.32 -5.61
C HIS A 806 -30.39 6.10 -6.45
N PRO A 807 -29.82 7.21 -5.96
CA PRO A 807 -28.93 8.08 -6.73
C PRO A 807 -27.75 7.38 -7.40
N LEU A 808 -27.18 6.33 -6.78
CA LEU A 808 -26.05 5.58 -7.33
C LEU A 808 -26.42 4.57 -8.44
N THR A 809 -27.69 4.49 -8.84
CA THR A 809 -28.14 3.61 -9.94
C THR A 809 -27.41 3.93 -11.25
N TYR A 810 -27.04 5.20 -11.48
CA TYR A 810 -26.27 5.60 -12.67
C TYR A 810 -24.98 4.83 -12.85
N ILE A 811 -24.35 4.30 -11.77
CA ILE A 811 -23.10 3.51 -11.86
C ILE A 811 -23.34 2.23 -12.66
N ASN A 812 -24.46 1.56 -12.44
CA ASN A 812 -24.82 0.35 -13.19
C ASN A 812 -25.20 0.67 -14.64
N LEU A 813 -25.90 1.78 -14.87
CA LEU A 813 -26.23 2.27 -16.21
C LEU A 813 -24.93 2.57 -16.98
N GLN A 814 -24.02 3.31 -16.37
CA GLN A 814 -22.72 3.68 -16.94
C GLN A 814 -21.87 2.43 -17.25
N LYS A 815 -21.82 1.45 -16.31
CA LYS A 815 -21.11 0.19 -16.51
C LYS A 815 -21.69 -0.61 -17.68
N ALA A 816 -23.01 -0.70 -17.79
CA ALA A 816 -23.68 -1.38 -18.90
C ALA A 816 -23.33 -0.73 -20.26
N VAL A 817 -23.37 0.60 -20.34
CA VAL A 817 -23.00 1.33 -21.55
C VAL A 817 -21.53 1.09 -21.91
N ILE A 818 -20.59 1.21 -20.97
CA ILE A 818 -19.15 1.03 -21.20
C ILE A 818 -18.85 -0.37 -21.71
N LEU A 819 -19.40 -1.40 -21.07
CA LEU A 819 -19.19 -2.79 -21.50
C LEU A 819 -19.74 -3.04 -22.91
N ASN A 820 -20.95 -2.58 -23.20
CA ASN A 820 -21.55 -2.74 -24.51
C ASN A 820 -20.85 -1.90 -25.57
N THR A 821 -20.40 -0.68 -25.28
CA THR A 821 -19.62 0.13 -26.22
C THR A 821 -18.30 -0.56 -26.57
N CYS A 822 -17.59 -1.11 -25.59
CA CYS A 822 -16.39 -1.93 -25.85
C CYS A 822 -16.69 -3.15 -26.71
N ARG A 823 -17.82 -3.83 -26.46
CA ARG A 823 -18.28 -4.98 -27.26
C ARG A 823 -18.59 -4.56 -28.70
N ILE A 824 -19.31 -3.47 -28.89
CA ILE A 824 -19.66 -2.92 -30.21
C ILE A 824 -18.40 -2.65 -31.02
N VAL A 825 -17.44 -1.93 -30.45
CA VAL A 825 -16.20 -1.56 -31.14
C VAL A 825 -15.37 -2.78 -31.50
N ARG A 826 -15.23 -3.75 -30.59
CA ARG A 826 -14.52 -5.02 -30.87
C ARG A 826 -15.19 -5.78 -32.00
N LYS A 827 -16.49 -6.02 -31.90
CA LYS A 827 -17.27 -6.72 -32.93
C LYS A 827 -17.22 -6.00 -34.28
N PHE A 828 -17.35 -4.66 -34.27
CA PHE A 828 -17.35 -3.86 -35.49
C PHE A 828 -16.02 -3.94 -36.24
N LEU A 829 -14.92 -3.94 -35.51
CA LEU A 829 -13.56 -4.00 -36.06
C LEU A 829 -13.03 -5.44 -36.24
N SER A 830 -13.82 -6.46 -35.89
CA SER A 830 -13.42 -7.86 -35.89
C SER A 830 -12.16 -8.11 -35.02
N ILE A 831 -12.05 -7.36 -33.92
CA ILE A 831 -11.00 -7.58 -32.93
C ILE A 831 -11.46 -8.72 -32.02
N ASP A 832 -10.78 -9.85 -32.06
CA ASP A 832 -11.05 -10.98 -31.20
C ASP A 832 -11.06 -10.56 -29.73
N ALA A 833 -11.99 -11.13 -28.96
CA ALA A 833 -11.91 -11.06 -27.51
C ALA A 833 -10.55 -11.62 -27.09
N PRO A 834 -9.87 -11.05 -26.08
CA PRO A 834 -8.58 -11.58 -25.67
C PRO A 834 -8.75 -13.03 -25.32
N THR A 835 -8.32 -13.90 -26.21
CA THR A 835 -8.10 -15.32 -25.93
C THR A 835 -7.13 -15.35 -24.75
N THR A 836 -7.51 -16.03 -23.71
CA THR A 836 -6.66 -16.35 -22.58
C THR A 836 -5.42 -17.04 -23.16
N ILE A 837 -4.35 -16.30 -23.36
CA ILE A 837 -3.06 -16.90 -23.67
C ILE A 837 -2.63 -17.61 -22.40
N VAL A 838 -2.90 -18.89 -22.33
CA VAL A 838 -2.18 -19.82 -21.46
C VAL A 838 -0.74 -19.79 -22.00
N LEU A 839 0.09 -18.92 -21.47
CA LEU A 839 1.52 -19.05 -21.60
C LEU A 839 1.93 -20.20 -20.68
N GLY A 840 2.36 -21.30 -21.27
CA GLY A 840 2.95 -22.43 -20.61
C GLY A 840 4.14 -22.07 -19.73
#